data_58c23dcdffaf81b8af3108c95522567f
#
_entry.id   58c23dcdffaf81b8af3108c95522567f
#
_cell.length_a   1.000
_cell.length_b   1.000
_cell.length_c   1.000
_cell.angle_alpha   90.00
_cell.angle_beta   90.00
_cell.angle_gamma   90.00
#
_symmetry.space_group_name_H-M   'P 1'
#
loop_
_entity.id
_entity.type
_entity.pdbx_description
1 polymer ?
#
loop_
_entity_poly.entity_id
_entity_poly.type
_entity_poly.pdbx_seq_one_letter_code
_entity_poly.pdbx_strand_id
1 'polypeptide(L)'
;MKRLTIGLFAHVDAGKTTFAEQLLYHTNSIRSRGRVDHQDAFLDSHDIERARGITVFADQAVIEYKGDSYYLMDTPGHVDFSPEMERAIQVIDYAILIVSAVEGVQGHTETVWQLLRKHRIPTFFFINKTDRIGADAGRTEADIRQQLTGEVCCITQSFADGIVGEPLREAMAERDEALLEAFLEGREDSGFWLEALQRMIAAGLLFPCAYGSALQDTGVVEFLDQLHLLTTTTYDENASFQGRVYKIRHDAGGARLTFIKALGGRLKVREQLSYESGGVQYDEKVTRLFLFNGLKSQPVEQVEAGDLFAVAGLSAAGAGQGLGSISDKLAYDSEPTLQSKVLFDNLIHVQKVLGAFRTLEAEEPSLNVVWDEKLQEISIRVMGLIQLEVLEQLVRERFGFAISFGQPEILYKETIQSAVKGYGHFEPLRHYAEVHLLIEPGARGNGIMFDSRCHTDDLNVSYQNLIRNHLYEREHHGLLTGMPVTDVNITLLRGRAHKEHTHGGDFREAAFRALRQGLEKADNVLLEPYYDFKIKVAIDEMGRVLSDIQRASGIFNPPQTTGTQAVVTGRVPVSTFMNYSTEFASFTHGRGSIRCVFSGYDRCHNTEEVIERMGYRKEADPLYTSSSIFCAKGAGYSVPWDEAEAKMHLELEP
;
A
#
# COMPACT_ATOMS: atom_id res chain seq x y z
N MET A 1 -26.57 -18.68 4.03
CA MET A 1 -25.21 -19.15 3.67
C MET A 1 -24.26 -17.96 3.81
N LYS A 2 -23.26 -18.04 4.72
CA LYS A 2 -22.28 -16.98 4.87
C LYS A 2 -21.25 -17.08 3.73
N ARG A 3 -20.79 -15.93 3.22
CA ARG A 3 -19.64 -15.84 2.32
C ARG A 3 -18.69 -14.81 2.90
N LEU A 4 -17.53 -15.25 3.36
CA LEU A 4 -16.58 -14.42 4.10
C LEU A 4 -15.17 -14.58 3.54
N THR A 5 -14.40 -13.49 3.52
CA THR A 5 -12.98 -13.51 3.18
C THR A 5 -12.16 -13.48 4.46
N ILE A 6 -11.34 -14.50 4.65
CA ILE A 6 -10.46 -14.66 5.82
C ILE A 6 -9.02 -14.43 5.37
N GLY A 7 -8.35 -13.40 5.89
CA GLY A 7 -6.93 -13.17 5.64
C GLY A 7 -6.05 -13.93 6.63
N LEU A 8 -5.02 -14.58 6.10
CA LEU A 8 -3.97 -15.22 6.92
C LEU A 8 -2.73 -14.34 6.98
N PHE A 9 -2.33 -14.01 8.19
CA PHE A 9 -1.16 -13.17 8.47
C PHE A 9 -0.23 -13.86 9.46
N ALA A 10 1.05 -13.72 9.26
CA ALA A 10 2.06 -14.25 10.17
C ALA A 10 3.41 -13.58 9.95
N HIS A 11 4.27 -13.60 10.96
CA HIS A 11 5.70 -13.41 10.75
C HIS A 11 6.27 -14.60 9.96
N VAL A 12 7.37 -14.35 9.24
CA VAL A 12 8.11 -15.41 8.53
C VAL A 12 8.39 -16.58 9.48
N ASP A 13 8.24 -17.79 8.99
CA ASP A 13 8.40 -19.04 9.75
C ASP A 13 7.42 -19.28 10.93
N ALA A 14 6.42 -18.44 11.17
CA ALA A 14 5.42 -18.72 12.22
C ALA A 14 4.49 -19.90 11.89
N GLY A 15 4.55 -20.45 10.67
CA GLY A 15 3.80 -21.61 10.22
C GLY A 15 2.49 -21.30 9.53
N LYS A 16 2.39 -20.14 8.87
CA LYS A 16 1.21 -19.69 8.10
C LYS A 16 0.79 -20.71 7.03
N THR A 17 1.69 -21.10 6.14
CA THR A 17 1.41 -22.06 5.06
C THR A 17 1.00 -23.42 5.61
N THR A 18 1.66 -23.91 6.66
CA THR A 18 1.27 -25.19 7.32
C THR A 18 -0.13 -25.10 7.92
N PHE A 19 -0.50 -23.97 8.51
CA PHE A 19 -1.84 -23.75 9.06
C PHE A 19 -2.88 -23.70 7.94
N ALA A 20 -2.60 -23.01 6.84
CA ALA A 20 -3.48 -22.96 5.67
C ALA A 20 -3.73 -24.37 5.08
N GLU A 21 -2.67 -25.17 4.94
CA GLU A 21 -2.77 -26.56 4.45
C GLU A 21 -3.66 -27.44 5.34
N GLN A 22 -3.61 -27.28 6.67
CA GLN A 22 -4.51 -27.97 7.58
C GLN A 22 -5.96 -27.56 7.37
N LEU A 23 -6.25 -26.25 7.28
CA LEU A 23 -7.60 -25.77 7.01
C LEU A 23 -8.16 -26.34 5.70
N LEU A 24 -7.36 -26.29 4.63
CA LEU A 24 -7.74 -26.81 3.31
C LEU A 24 -7.97 -28.34 3.33
N TYR A 25 -7.18 -29.07 4.10
CA TYR A 25 -7.32 -30.52 4.22
C TYR A 25 -8.59 -30.91 4.99
N HIS A 26 -8.86 -30.28 6.16
CA HIS A 26 -10.04 -30.58 6.97
C HIS A 26 -11.35 -30.19 6.30
N THR A 27 -11.32 -29.26 5.37
CA THR A 27 -12.48 -28.85 4.57
C THR A 27 -12.60 -29.61 3.24
N ASN A 28 -11.76 -30.63 3.02
CA ASN A 28 -11.69 -31.41 1.78
C ASN A 28 -11.43 -30.58 0.52
N SER A 29 -10.88 -29.36 0.67
CA SER A 29 -10.49 -28.52 -0.47
C SER A 29 -9.26 -29.06 -1.19
N ILE A 30 -8.40 -29.80 -0.45
CA ILE A 30 -7.25 -30.55 -0.98
C ILE A 30 -7.33 -32.03 -0.52
N ARG A 31 -6.76 -32.94 -1.34
CA ARG A 31 -6.77 -34.38 -1.05
C ARG A 31 -5.66 -34.83 -0.13
N SER A 32 -4.53 -34.16 -0.16
CA SER A 32 -3.34 -34.42 0.64
C SER A 32 -2.72 -33.11 1.07
N ARG A 33 -2.13 -33.08 2.26
CA ARG A 33 -1.44 -31.90 2.79
C ARG A 33 -0.13 -31.68 2.07
N GLY A 34 0.09 -30.50 1.54
CA GLY A 34 1.39 -30.05 1.07
C GLY A 34 2.32 -29.68 2.26
N ARG A 35 3.62 -29.66 2.02
CA ARG A 35 4.64 -29.24 2.98
C ARG A 35 5.57 -28.21 2.35
N VAL A 36 5.85 -27.15 3.08
CA VAL A 36 6.80 -26.11 2.65
C VAL A 36 8.17 -26.74 2.35
N ASP A 37 8.64 -27.65 3.24
CA ASP A 37 9.91 -28.37 3.08
C ASP A 37 9.99 -29.24 1.80
N HIS A 38 8.81 -29.67 1.28
CA HIS A 38 8.71 -30.48 0.05
C HIS A 38 8.36 -29.64 -1.18
N GLN A 39 8.13 -28.32 -1.00
CA GLN A 39 7.79 -27.38 -2.07
C GLN A 39 6.48 -27.74 -2.82
N ASP A 40 5.53 -28.38 -2.13
CA ASP A 40 4.27 -28.86 -2.70
C ASP A 40 3.02 -28.26 -2.03
N ALA A 41 3.16 -27.14 -1.28
CA ALA A 41 2.06 -26.44 -0.66
C ALA A 41 1.11 -25.82 -1.70
N PHE A 42 -0.19 -25.91 -1.45
CA PHE A 42 -1.26 -25.55 -2.41
C PHE A 42 -1.27 -24.05 -2.74
N LEU A 43 -1.03 -23.19 -1.74
CA LEU A 43 -1.05 -21.73 -1.90
C LEU A 43 0.29 -21.15 -2.35
N ASP A 44 1.41 -21.88 -2.21
CA ASP A 44 2.71 -21.47 -2.78
C ASP A 44 2.73 -21.82 -4.28
N SER A 45 1.99 -21.03 -5.07
CA SER A 45 1.69 -21.34 -6.47
C SER A 45 2.85 -21.04 -7.44
N HIS A 46 3.78 -20.15 -7.04
CA HIS A 46 4.90 -19.71 -7.87
C HIS A 46 6.23 -20.38 -7.48
N ASP A 47 7.06 -20.70 -8.48
CA ASP A 47 8.37 -21.35 -8.23
C ASP A 47 9.28 -20.51 -7.34
N ILE A 48 9.17 -19.16 -7.41
CA ILE A 48 9.95 -18.27 -6.56
C ILE A 48 9.54 -18.36 -5.09
N GLU A 49 8.25 -18.51 -4.78
CA GLU A 49 7.75 -18.70 -3.42
C GLU A 49 8.28 -20.01 -2.82
N ARG A 50 8.21 -21.09 -3.62
CA ARG A 50 8.73 -22.41 -3.25
C ARG A 50 10.23 -22.41 -3.04
N ALA A 51 10.99 -21.73 -3.92
CA ALA A 51 12.44 -21.67 -3.83
C ALA A 51 12.94 -20.90 -2.62
N ARG A 52 12.20 -19.88 -2.19
CA ARG A 52 12.58 -18.98 -1.08
C ARG A 52 11.87 -19.29 0.23
N GLY A 53 10.77 -20.02 0.19
CA GLY A 53 9.94 -20.30 1.35
C GLY A 53 9.21 -19.07 1.90
N ILE A 54 8.95 -18.06 1.04
CA ILE A 54 8.23 -16.83 1.40
C ILE A 54 7.03 -16.63 0.48
N THR A 55 5.91 -16.20 1.01
CA THR A 55 4.74 -15.77 0.22
C THR A 55 5.03 -14.39 -0.39
N VAL A 56 4.84 -14.28 -1.70
CA VAL A 56 5.06 -13.06 -2.49
C VAL A 56 3.74 -12.47 -2.97
N PHE A 57 2.82 -13.34 -3.41
CA PHE A 57 1.53 -12.96 -3.97
C PHE A 57 0.40 -13.31 -3.01
N ALA A 58 -0.63 -12.45 -2.97
CA ALA A 58 -1.86 -12.77 -2.27
C ALA A 58 -2.69 -13.73 -3.12
N ASP A 59 -2.59 -15.02 -2.82
CA ASP A 59 -3.37 -16.06 -3.48
C ASP A 59 -4.56 -16.49 -2.62
N GLN A 60 -5.62 -16.97 -3.27
CA GLN A 60 -6.86 -17.32 -2.61
C GLN A 60 -7.19 -18.81 -2.77
N ALA A 61 -7.80 -19.39 -1.72
CA ALA A 61 -8.42 -20.69 -1.78
C ALA A 61 -9.87 -20.61 -1.31
N VAL A 62 -10.72 -21.50 -1.79
CA VAL A 62 -12.11 -21.61 -1.37
C VAL A 62 -12.26 -22.78 -0.41
N ILE A 63 -12.91 -22.52 0.72
CA ILE A 63 -13.24 -23.49 1.76
C ILE A 63 -14.75 -23.54 1.93
N GLU A 64 -15.32 -24.72 1.77
CA GLU A 64 -16.72 -24.99 2.12
C GLU A 64 -16.76 -25.67 3.49
N TYR A 65 -17.40 -25.04 4.48
CA TYR A 65 -17.49 -25.58 5.82
C TYR A 65 -18.85 -25.38 6.46
N LYS A 66 -19.49 -26.48 6.89
CA LYS A 66 -20.84 -26.50 7.52
C LYS A 66 -21.90 -25.69 6.76
N GLY A 67 -21.80 -25.68 5.41
CA GLY A 67 -22.78 -25.02 4.54
C GLY A 67 -22.48 -23.53 4.27
N ASP A 68 -21.37 -22.99 4.77
CA ASP A 68 -20.88 -21.65 4.49
C ASP A 68 -19.60 -21.69 3.64
N SER A 69 -19.37 -20.65 2.83
CA SER A 69 -18.20 -20.50 1.96
C SER A 69 -17.21 -19.48 2.55
N TYR A 70 -15.95 -19.87 2.66
CA TYR A 70 -14.87 -18.99 3.10
C TYR A 70 -13.80 -18.87 2.00
N TYR A 71 -13.44 -17.64 1.69
CA TYR A 71 -12.33 -17.32 0.81
C TYR A 71 -11.11 -17.08 1.69
N LEU A 72 -10.22 -18.07 1.75
CA LEU A 72 -8.97 -17.97 2.48
C LEU A 72 -7.97 -17.22 1.62
N MET A 73 -7.47 -16.08 2.08
CA MET A 73 -6.49 -15.27 1.38
C MET A 73 -5.14 -15.37 2.09
N ASP A 74 -4.17 -15.97 1.43
CA ASP A 74 -2.79 -15.99 1.91
C ASP A 74 -2.11 -14.67 1.56
N THR A 75 -1.46 -14.03 2.53
CA THR A 75 -0.89 -12.69 2.36
C THR A 75 0.64 -12.73 2.48
N PRO A 76 1.36 -11.89 1.70
CA PRO A 76 2.79 -11.76 1.84
C PRO A 76 3.22 -11.40 3.26
N GLY A 77 4.30 -12.04 3.71
CA GLY A 77 4.89 -11.78 5.03
C GLY A 77 6.11 -10.85 5.01
N HIS A 78 6.55 -10.38 3.84
CA HIS A 78 7.74 -9.54 3.70
C HIS A 78 7.38 -8.09 3.36
N VAL A 79 8.12 -7.15 3.91
CA VAL A 79 7.89 -5.70 3.79
C VAL A 79 7.94 -5.19 2.35
N ASP A 80 8.76 -5.81 1.48
CA ASP A 80 8.85 -5.45 0.07
C ASP A 80 7.55 -5.69 -0.70
N PHE A 81 6.62 -6.47 -0.14
CA PHE A 81 5.32 -6.77 -0.72
C PHE A 81 4.16 -6.13 0.04
N SER A 82 4.44 -5.06 0.81
CA SER A 82 3.41 -4.30 1.54
C SER A 82 2.26 -3.80 0.65
N PRO A 83 2.47 -3.34 -0.60
CA PRO A 83 1.36 -2.93 -1.46
C PRO A 83 0.38 -4.09 -1.77
N GLU A 84 0.89 -5.31 -1.96
CA GLU A 84 0.05 -6.51 -2.17
C GLU A 84 -0.75 -6.84 -0.90
N MET A 85 -0.12 -6.76 0.27
CA MET A 85 -0.78 -6.97 1.56
C MET A 85 -1.87 -5.92 1.82
N GLU A 86 -1.61 -4.64 1.54
CA GLU A 86 -2.61 -3.57 1.70
C GLU A 86 -3.82 -3.77 0.78
N ARG A 87 -3.61 -4.22 -0.46
CA ARG A 87 -4.70 -4.56 -1.38
C ARG A 87 -5.54 -5.72 -0.85
N ALA A 88 -4.90 -6.75 -0.32
CA ALA A 88 -5.59 -7.89 0.26
C ALA A 88 -6.45 -7.47 1.47
N ILE A 89 -5.90 -6.65 2.37
CA ILE A 89 -6.61 -6.18 3.58
C ILE A 89 -7.92 -5.45 3.24
N GLN A 90 -7.99 -4.72 2.14
CA GLN A 90 -9.19 -3.97 1.74
C GLN A 90 -10.41 -4.84 1.43
N VAL A 91 -10.24 -6.15 1.23
CA VAL A 91 -11.30 -7.09 0.88
C VAL A 91 -11.49 -8.22 1.91
N ILE A 92 -10.76 -8.17 3.01
CA ILE A 92 -10.83 -9.13 4.11
C ILE A 92 -11.94 -8.75 5.09
N ASP A 93 -12.76 -9.72 5.47
CA ASP A 93 -13.81 -9.55 6.47
C ASP A 93 -13.29 -9.83 7.88
N TYR A 94 -12.43 -10.85 8.01
CA TYR A 94 -11.78 -11.26 9.27
C TYR A 94 -10.33 -11.65 8.99
N ALA A 95 -9.45 -11.42 9.94
CA ALA A 95 -8.05 -11.81 9.88
C ALA A 95 -7.74 -12.90 10.91
N ILE A 96 -6.85 -13.81 10.55
CA ILE A 96 -6.18 -14.74 11.48
C ILE A 96 -4.72 -14.33 11.54
N LEU A 97 -4.28 -13.87 12.71
CA LEU A 97 -2.89 -13.51 12.96
C LEU A 97 -2.20 -14.63 13.72
N ILE A 98 -1.32 -15.35 13.03
CA ILE A 98 -0.60 -16.52 13.55
C ILE A 98 0.67 -16.05 14.25
N VAL A 99 0.85 -16.42 15.52
CA VAL A 99 2.02 -16.08 16.34
C VAL A 99 2.69 -17.36 16.82
N SER A 100 4.00 -17.43 16.75
CA SER A 100 4.75 -18.60 17.21
C SER A 100 4.86 -18.63 18.74
N ALA A 101 4.51 -19.77 19.36
CA ALA A 101 4.68 -19.99 20.81
C ALA A 101 6.15 -20.00 21.26
N VAL A 102 7.10 -20.11 20.32
CA VAL A 102 8.54 -20.12 20.60
C VAL A 102 9.11 -18.70 20.55
N GLU A 103 8.84 -17.99 19.42
CA GLU A 103 9.41 -16.67 19.16
C GLU A 103 8.58 -15.51 19.76
N GLY A 104 7.30 -15.73 20.06
CA GLY A 104 6.39 -14.69 20.56
C GLY A 104 6.08 -13.61 19.51
N VAL A 105 5.74 -12.41 19.98
CA VAL A 105 5.44 -11.25 19.12
C VAL A 105 6.73 -10.72 18.51
N GLN A 106 6.80 -10.70 17.17
CA GLN A 106 7.92 -10.20 16.39
C GLN A 106 7.59 -8.81 15.78
N GLY A 107 8.61 -8.07 15.33
CA GLY A 107 8.41 -6.73 14.75
C GLY A 107 7.44 -6.71 13.57
N HIS A 108 7.46 -7.72 12.71
CA HIS A 108 6.50 -7.85 11.62
C HIS A 108 5.06 -8.11 12.13
N THR A 109 4.90 -8.90 13.20
CA THR A 109 3.59 -9.10 13.84
C THR A 109 2.98 -7.78 14.31
N GLU A 110 3.80 -6.90 14.91
CA GLU A 110 3.37 -5.55 15.31
C GLU A 110 2.95 -4.69 14.10
N THR A 111 3.69 -4.78 12.98
CA THR A 111 3.36 -4.05 11.74
C THR A 111 2.03 -4.49 11.17
N VAL A 112 1.83 -5.79 11.00
CA VAL A 112 0.57 -6.37 10.51
C VAL A 112 -0.59 -6.00 11.43
N TRP A 113 -0.39 -6.11 12.74
CA TRP A 113 -1.41 -5.73 13.72
C TRP A 113 -1.86 -4.28 13.57
N GLN A 114 -0.91 -3.34 13.46
CA GLN A 114 -1.24 -1.91 13.26
C GLN A 114 -2.02 -1.66 11.97
N LEU A 115 -1.64 -2.35 10.89
CA LEU A 115 -2.33 -2.25 9.62
C LEU A 115 -3.77 -2.80 9.71
N LEU A 116 -3.96 -3.97 10.35
CA LEU A 116 -5.28 -4.53 10.60
C LEU A 116 -6.14 -3.59 11.46
N ARG A 117 -5.55 -2.97 12.49
CA ARG A 117 -6.27 -1.99 13.34
C ARG A 117 -6.62 -0.71 12.60
N LYS A 118 -5.72 -0.19 11.76
CA LYS A 118 -5.98 0.97 10.90
C LYS A 118 -7.22 0.75 10.02
N HIS A 119 -7.32 -0.45 9.43
CA HIS A 119 -8.46 -0.83 8.58
C HIS A 119 -9.64 -1.41 9.37
N ARG A 120 -9.56 -1.46 10.71
CA ARG A 120 -10.60 -1.97 11.62
C ARG A 120 -11.03 -3.40 11.31
N ILE A 121 -10.08 -4.25 10.89
CA ILE A 121 -10.35 -5.65 10.57
C ILE A 121 -10.50 -6.46 11.86
N PRO A 122 -11.63 -7.14 12.11
CA PRO A 122 -11.79 -8.07 13.21
C PRO A 122 -10.75 -9.19 13.11
N THR A 123 -10.02 -9.46 14.20
CA THR A 123 -8.84 -10.32 14.14
C THR A 123 -8.90 -11.42 15.20
N PHE A 124 -8.61 -12.65 14.77
CA PHE A 124 -8.40 -13.82 15.61
C PHE A 124 -6.89 -14.06 15.74
N PHE A 125 -6.41 -14.40 16.91
CA PHE A 125 -5.05 -14.86 17.15
C PHE A 125 -5.00 -16.39 17.18
N PHE A 126 -3.98 -16.97 16.53
CA PHE A 126 -3.68 -18.39 16.67
C PHE A 126 -2.22 -18.55 17.08
N ILE A 127 -1.99 -18.98 18.34
CA ILE A 127 -0.65 -19.25 18.86
C ILE A 127 -0.24 -20.65 18.41
N ASN A 128 0.66 -20.70 17.44
CA ASN A 128 1.11 -21.92 16.76
C ASN A 128 2.41 -22.48 17.35
N LYS A 129 2.79 -23.69 16.92
CA LYS A 129 4.02 -24.40 17.31
C LYS A 129 4.10 -24.76 18.80
N THR A 130 2.98 -25.04 19.45
CA THR A 130 2.95 -25.43 20.86
C THR A 130 3.66 -26.77 21.14
N ASP A 131 3.95 -27.56 20.10
CA ASP A 131 4.69 -28.83 20.11
C ASP A 131 6.23 -28.66 20.17
N ARG A 132 6.74 -27.46 19.94
CA ARG A 132 8.19 -27.23 19.86
C ARG A 132 8.83 -27.07 21.23
N ILE A 133 10.11 -27.48 21.34
CA ILE A 133 10.91 -27.28 22.56
C ILE A 133 11.05 -25.75 22.80
N GLY A 134 10.74 -25.31 24.02
CA GLY A 134 10.75 -23.90 24.41
C GLY A 134 9.46 -23.14 24.08
N ALA A 135 8.43 -23.82 23.55
CA ALA A 135 7.12 -23.23 23.34
C ALA A 135 6.41 -22.93 24.66
N ASP A 136 5.85 -21.75 24.79
CA ASP A 136 5.05 -21.31 25.93
C ASP A 136 3.88 -20.43 25.43
N ALA A 137 2.69 -21.04 25.32
CA ALA A 137 1.50 -20.35 24.85
C ALA A 137 1.04 -19.25 25.82
N GLY A 138 1.16 -19.47 27.14
CA GLY A 138 0.78 -18.49 28.16
C GLY A 138 1.67 -17.24 28.13
N ARG A 139 2.98 -17.42 27.99
CA ARG A 139 3.92 -16.31 27.79
C ARG A 139 3.59 -15.54 26.51
N THR A 140 3.33 -16.25 25.40
CA THR A 140 3.02 -15.63 24.12
C THR A 140 1.70 -14.86 24.17
N GLU A 141 0.67 -15.36 24.87
CA GLU A 141 -0.57 -14.62 25.11
C GLU A 141 -0.31 -13.34 25.93
N ALA A 142 0.54 -13.43 26.98
CA ALA A 142 0.95 -12.25 27.75
C ALA A 142 1.72 -11.23 26.89
N ASP A 143 2.60 -11.69 25.99
CA ASP A 143 3.29 -10.84 25.01
C ASP A 143 2.32 -10.13 24.07
N ILE A 144 1.28 -10.83 23.57
CA ILE A 144 0.23 -10.23 22.74
C ILE A 144 -0.53 -9.16 23.54
N ARG A 145 -0.90 -9.45 24.79
CA ARG A 145 -1.59 -8.50 25.67
C ARG A 145 -0.77 -7.24 25.93
N GLN A 146 0.51 -7.39 26.13
CA GLN A 146 1.39 -6.27 26.46
C GLN A 146 1.80 -5.44 25.23
N GLN A 147 2.07 -6.10 24.09
CA GLN A 147 2.69 -5.46 22.92
C GLN A 147 1.70 -5.07 21.82
N LEU A 148 0.55 -5.77 21.72
CA LEU A 148 -0.44 -5.53 20.68
C LEU A 148 -1.75 -4.94 21.23
N THR A 149 -2.44 -5.69 22.11
CA THR A 149 -3.72 -5.24 22.68
C THR A 149 -4.07 -5.99 23.95
N GLY A 150 -4.54 -5.26 24.98
CA GLY A 150 -5.09 -5.83 26.21
C GLY A 150 -6.42 -6.58 26.03
N GLU A 151 -7.09 -6.39 24.88
CA GLU A 151 -8.44 -6.91 24.60
C GLU A 151 -8.45 -8.35 24.05
N VAL A 152 -7.38 -9.09 24.26
CA VAL A 152 -7.27 -10.50 23.86
C VAL A 152 -8.01 -11.39 24.86
N CYS A 153 -8.81 -12.35 24.36
CA CYS A 153 -9.50 -13.35 25.17
C CYS A 153 -9.21 -14.77 24.66
N CYS A 154 -8.78 -15.67 25.57
CA CYS A 154 -8.54 -17.06 25.22
C CYS A 154 -9.88 -17.80 25.02
N ILE A 155 -10.07 -18.37 23.83
CA ILE A 155 -11.29 -19.13 23.49
C ILE A 155 -11.10 -20.65 23.57
N THR A 156 -9.87 -21.14 23.59
CA THR A 156 -9.58 -22.60 23.56
C THR A 156 -10.25 -23.39 24.69
N GLN A 157 -10.35 -22.80 25.88
CA GLN A 157 -10.96 -23.45 27.04
C GLN A 157 -12.29 -22.82 27.49
N SER A 158 -12.59 -21.62 27.02
CA SER A 158 -13.74 -20.82 27.46
C SER A 158 -14.86 -20.71 26.44
N PHE A 159 -14.69 -21.34 25.27
CA PHE A 159 -15.72 -21.36 24.21
C PHE A 159 -15.75 -22.71 23.52
N ALA A 160 -16.87 -23.43 23.62
CA ALA A 160 -17.12 -24.71 22.94
C ALA A 160 -18.60 -24.83 22.56
N ASP A 161 -18.91 -25.39 21.39
CA ASP A 161 -20.25 -25.67 20.89
C ASP A 161 -21.27 -24.53 21.02
N GLY A 162 -20.78 -23.28 20.87
CA GLY A 162 -21.61 -22.08 21.01
C GLY A 162 -21.86 -21.64 22.46
N ILE A 163 -21.27 -22.30 23.44
CA ILE A 163 -21.39 -21.96 24.86
C ILE A 163 -20.24 -21.03 25.25
N VAL A 164 -20.58 -19.84 25.70
CA VAL A 164 -19.62 -18.85 26.23
C VAL A 164 -19.38 -19.13 27.72
N GLY A 165 -18.19 -19.57 28.06
CA GLY A 165 -17.80 -19.88 29.45
C GLY A 165 -17.72 -18.65 30.34
N GLU A 166 -17.78 -18.87 31.66
CA GLU A 166 -17.79 -17.78 32.66
C GLU A 166 -16.61 -16.80 32.54
N PRO A 167 -15.34 -17.22 32.34
CA PRO A 167 -14.22 -16.27 32.20
C PRO A 167 -14.38 -15.35 30.99
N LEU A 168 -15.00 -15.84 29.91
CA LEU A 168 -15.22 -15.03 28.71
C LEU A 168 -16.43 -14.09 28.90
N ARG A 169 -17.49 -14.55 29.60
CA ARG A 169 -18.62 -13.67 29.97
C ARG A 169 -18.19 -12.55 30.90
N GLU A 170 -17.31 -12.81 31.87
CA GLU A 170 -16.71 -11.80 32.74
C GLU A 170 -15.92 -10.77 31.93
N ALA A 171 -15.04 -11.23 31.03
CA ALA A 171 -14.29 -10.35 30.15
C ALA A 171 -15.19 -9.47 29.26
N MET A 172 -16.30 -9.98 28.79
CA MET A 172 -17.30 -9.21 28.03
C MET A 172 -18.02 -8.19 28.93
N ALA A 173 -18.41 -8.59 30.15
CA ALA A 173 -19.09 -7.75 31.12
C ALA A 173 -18.26 -6.54 31.57
N GLU A 174 -16.95 -6.69 31.66
CA GLU A 174 -16.03 -5.57 31.97
C GLU A 174 -16.03 -4.44 30.95
N ARG A 175 -16.56 -4.69 29.72
CA ARG A 175 -16.48 -3.79 28.58
C ARG A 175 -17.83 -3.23 28.10
N ASP A 176 -18.93 -3.75 28.63
CA ASP A 176 -20.29 -3.36 28.22
C ASP A 176 -21.22 -3.36 29.44
N GLU A 177 -21.85 -2.23 29.76
CA GLU A 177 -22.69 -2.06 30.93
C GLU A 177 -23.92 -2.97 30.93
N ALA A 178 -24.54 -3.19 29.77
CA ALA A 178 -25.69 -4.10 29.66
C ALA A 178 -25.30 -5.57 29.85
N LEU A 179 -24.08 -5.95 29.40
CA LEU A 179 -23.54 -7.28 29.65
C LEU A 179 -23.11 -7.46 31.12
N LEU A 180 -22.65 -6.40 31.78
CA LEU A 180 -22.34 -6.43 33.20
C LEU A 180 -23.60 -6.68 34.03
N GLU A 181 -24.71 -5.98 33.75
CA GLU A 181 -25.99 -6.22 34.40
C GLU A 181 -26.44 -7.68 34.19
N ALA A 182 -26.43 -8.17 32.95
CA ALA A 182 -26.79 -9.54 32.62
C ALA A 182 -25.92 -10.60 33.35
N PHE A 183 -24.61 -10.31 33.50
CA PHE A 183 -23.67 -11.18 34.20
C PHE A 183 -23.97 -11.21 35.71
N LEU A 184 -24.19 -10.06 36.32
CA LEU A 184 -24.53 -9.93 37.74
C LEU A 184 -25.90 -10.55 38.09
N GLU A 185 -26.87 -10.52 37.16
CA GLU A 185 -28.16 -11.20 37.28
C GLU A 185 -28.07 -12.70 37.07
N GLY A 186 -26.90 -13.24 36.71
CA GLY A 186 -26.68 -14.67 36.49
C GLY A 186 -27.35 -15.19 35.21
N ARG A 187 -27.49 -14.38 34.18
CA ARG A 187 -28.12 -14.79 32.92
C ARG A 187 -27.30 -15.87 32.21
N GLU A 188 -27.89 -17.04 32.03
CA GLU A 188 -27.24 -18.22 31.41
C GLU A 188 -27.66 -18.48 29.95
N ASP A 189 -28.40 -17.56 29.32
CA ASP A 189 -28.86 -17.69 27.94
C ASP A 189 -27.67 -17.73 26.98
N SER A 190 -27.31 -18.90 26.46
CA SER A 190 -26.19 -19.14 25.55
C SER A 190 -26.31 -18.35 24.25
N GLY A 191 -27.52 -18.18 23.72
CA GLY A 191 -27.77 -17.41 22.49
C GLY A 191 -27.44 -15.93 22.69
N PHE A 192 -27.90 -15.35 23.80
CA PHE A 192 -27.63 -13.97 24.16
C PHE A 192 -26.09 -13.67 24.26
N TRP A 193 -25.37 -14.56 24.95
CA TRP A 193 -23.93 -14.40 25.11
C TRP A 193 -23.16 -14.60 23.80
N LEU A 194 -23.59 -15.55 22.98
CA LEU A 194 -22.98 -15.78 21.66
C LEU A 194 -23.18 -14.60 20.73
N GLU A 195 -24.39 -14.06 20.62
CA GLU A 195 -24.68 -12.87 19.81
C GLU A 195 -23.90 -11.64 20.30
N ALA A 196 -23.77 -11.46 21.62
CA ALA A 196 -22.98 -10.39 22.19
C ALA A 196 -21.49 -10.54 21.84
N LEU A 197 -20.93 -11.75 21.97
CA LEU A 197 -19.54 -12.03 21.61
C LEU A 197 -19.28 -11.79 20.13
N GLN A 198 -20.16 -12.25 19.23
CA GLN A 198 -20.06 -11.99 17.80
C GLN A 198 -20.04 -10.49 17.49
N ARG A 199 -20.91 -9.68 18.11
CA ARG A 199 -20.93 -8.22 17.94
C ARG A 199 -19.65 -7.56 18.42
N MET A 200 -19.12 -7.98 19.58
CA MET A 200 -17.88 -7.41 20.15
C MET A 200 -16.67 -7.75 19.26
N ILE A 201 -16.59 -8.96 18.73
CA ILE A 201 -15.55 -9.37 17.78
C ILE A 201 -15.65 -8.54 16.49
N ALA A 202 -16.85 -8.47 15.88
CA ALA A 202 -17.07 -7.71 14.65
C ALA A 202 -16.78 -6.22 14.81
N ALA A 203 -17.03 -5.65 16.01
CA ALA A 203 -16.68 -4.27 16.35
C ALA A 203 -15.19 -4.07 16.69
N GLY A 204 -14.40 -5.14 16.79
CA GLY A 204 -12.99 -5.09 17.21
C GLY A 204 -12.77 -4.63 18.66
N LEU A 205 -13.71 -4.95 19.54
CA LEU A 205 -13.65 -4.71 20.98
C LEU A 205 -13.07 -5.89 21.76
N LEU A 206 -13.15 -7.10 21.18
CA LEU A 206 -12.52 -8.31 21.69
C LEU A 206 -11.82 -9.06 20.57
N PHE A 207 -10.67 -9.67 20.89
CA PHE A 207 -9.85 -10.43 19.95
C PHE A 207 -9.68 -11.87 20.46
N PRO A 208 -10.39 -12.83 19.87
CA PRO A 208 -10.28 -14.23 20.25
C PRO A 208 -8.89 -14.78 20.01
N CYS A 209 -8.35 -15.53 20.97
CA CYS A 209 -7.06 -16.18 20.91
C CYS A 209 -7.22 -17.68 21.15
N ALA A 210 -6.72 -18.49 20.23
CA ALA A 210 -6.62 -19.93 20.38
C ALA A 210 -5.15 -20.37 20.22
N TYR A 211 -4.84 -21.59 20.68
CA TYR A 211 -3.50 -22.14 20.55
C TYR A 211 -3.50 -23.61 20.12
N GLY A 212 -2.45 -24.00 19.44
CA GLY A 212 -2.30 -25.34 18.91
C GLY A 212 -1.00 -25.56 18.14
N SER A 213 -0.95 -26.63 17.40
CA SER A 213 0.15 -26.97 16.50
C SER A 213 -0.40 -27.36 15.12
N ALA A 214 -0.17 -26.49 14.14
CA ALA A 214 -0.54 -26.79 12.76
C ALA A 214 0.23 -28.00 12.22
N LEU A 215 1.48 -28.22 12.63
CA LEU A 215 2.28 -29.37 12.19
C LEU A 215 1.75 -30.70 12.75
N GLN A 216 1.34 -30.70 14.01
CA GLN A 216 0.79 -31.89 14.70
C GLN A 216 -0.73 -32.00 14.57
N ASP A 217 -1.35 -31.07 13.85
CA ASP A 217 -2.82 -31.03 13.65
C ASP A 217 -3.60 -30.95 14.97
N THR A 218 -3.14 -30.15 15.89
CA THR A 218 -3.74 -29.99 17.21
C THR A 218 -4.37 -28.59 17.32
N GLY A 219 -5.64 -28.51 17.73
CA GLY A 219 -6.37 -27.26 17.95
C GLY A 219 -6.84 -26.56 16.66
N VAL A 220 -6.55 -27.10 15.46
CA VAL A 220 -6.89 -26.46 14.19
C VAL A 220 -8.36 -26.67 13.85
N VAL A 221 -8.90 -27.87 14.05
CA VAL A 221 -10.33 -28.18 13.77
C VAL A 221 -11.21 -27.44 14.76
N GLU A 222 -10.86 -27.49 16.05
CA GLU A 222 -11.55 -26.77 17.11
C GLU A 222 -11.58 -25.25 16.83
N PHE A 223 -10.46 -24.71 16.38
CA PHE A 223 -10.39 -23.29 15.98
C PHE A 223 -11.27 -22.99 14.75
N LEU A 224 -11.32 -23.87 13.76
CA LEU A 224 -12.19 -23.70 12.59
C LEU A 224 -13.67 -23.72 13.01
N ASP A 225 -14.06 -24.58 13.97
CA ASP A 225 -15.41 -24.60 14.54
C ASP A 225 -15.74 -23.30 15.28
N GLN A 226 -14.81 -22.82 16.09
CA GLN A 226 -14.94 -21.55 16.81
C GLN A 226 -15.05 -20.37 15.83
N LEU A 227 -14.20 -20.31 14.80
CA LEU A 227 -14.26 -19.31 13.75
C LEU A 227 -15.61 -19.29 13.02
N HIS A 228 -16.12 -20.49 12.66
CA HIS A 228 -17.43 -20.63 12.03
C HIS A 228 -18.57 -20.07 12.90
N LEU A 229 -18.55 -20.34 14.20
CA LEU A 229 -19.58 -19.86 15.14
C LEU A 229 -19.44 -18.37 15.46
N LEU A 230 -18.22 -17.85 15.54
CA LEU A 230 -17.96 -16.48 16.00
C LEU A 230 -17.94 -15.43 14.88
N THR A 231 -17.94 -15.83 13.61
CA THR A 231 -17.97 -14.90 12.48
C THR A 231 -19.40 -14.65 12.00
N THR A 232 -19.67 -13.43 11.58
CA THR A 232 -20.96 -13.00 11.02
C THR A 232 -20.75 -12.21 9.74
N THR A 233 -21.78 -12.07 8.92
CA THR A 233 -21.76 -11.24 7.71
C THR A 233 -22.95 -10.30 7.68
N THR A 234 -22.75 -9.11 7.11
CA THR A 234 -23.78 -8.10 6.86
C THR A 234 -24.09 -7.93 5.37
N TYR A 235 -23.56 -8.82 4.52
CA TYR A 235 -23.76 -8.73 3.08
C TYR A 235 -25.22 -8.94 2.68
N ASP A 236 -25.75 -8.00 1.87
CA ASP A 236 -27.11 -8.04 1.34
C ASP A 236 -27.08 -8.39 -0.16
N GLU A 237 -27.57 -9.57 -0.51
CA GLU A 237 -27.68 -10.05 -1.88
C GLU A 237 -28.76 -9.32 -2.69
N ASN A 238 -29.70 -8.62 -2.03
CA ASN A 238 -30.81 -7.92 -2.68
C ASN A 238 -30.51 -6.41 -2.91
N ALA A 239 -29.40 -5.91 -2.40
CA ALA A 239 -28.95 -4.56 -2.68
C ALA A 239 -28.55 -4.38 -4.15
N SER A 240 -28.32 -3.14 -4.59
CA SER A 240 -27.65 -2.88 -5.86
C SER A 240 -26.21 -3.40 -5.81
N PHE A 241 -25.68 -3.86 -6.96
CA PHE A 241 -24.33 -4.40 -7.00
C PHE A 241 -23.29 -3.34 -6.56
N GLN A 242 -22.42 -3.78 -5.67
CA GLN A 242 -21.24 -3.04 -5.19
C GLN A 242 -20.03 -3.98 -5.21
N GLY A 243 -18.94 -3.53 -5.80
CA GLY A 243 -17.72 -4.32 -5.88
C GLY A 243 -16.47 -3.49 -5.60
N ARG A 244 -15.45 -4.13 -5.05
CA ARG A 244 -14.12 -3.55 -4.84
C ARG A 244 -13.08 -4.34 -5.60
N VAL A 245 -12.36 -3.67 -6.50
CA VAL A 245 -11.23 -4.27 -7.21
C VAL A 245 -10.03 -4.35 -6.26
N TYR A 246 -9.45 -5.54 -6.10
CA TYR A 246 -8.28 -5.71 -5.23
C TYR A 246 -7.03 -6.19 -5.98
N LYS A 247 -7.19 -6.81 -7.16
CA LYS A 247 -6.08 -7.36 -7.94
C LYS A 247 -6.39 -7.35 -9.43
N ILE A 248 -5.36 -7.16 -10.24
CA ILE A 248 -5.39 -7.35 -11.68
C ILE A 248 -4.40 -8.46 -12.02
N ARG A 249 -4.77 -9.36 -12.93
CA ARG A 249 -3.86 -10.35 -13.53
C ARG A 249 -4.12 -10.46 -15.02
N HIS A 250 -3.12 -10.92 -15.77
CA HIS A 250 -3.27 -11.34 -17.14
C HIS A 250 -3.09 -12.85 -17.22
N ASP A 251 -3.99 -13.53 -17.91
CA ASP A 251 -3.89 -14.96 -18.13
C ASP A 251 -2.76 -15.32 -19.13
N ALA A 252 -2.51 -16.59 -19.35
CA ALA A 252 -1.49 -17.06 -20.30
C ALA A 252 -1.72 -16.60 -21.74
N GLY A 253 -2.95 -16.24 -22.10
CA GLY A 253 -3.32 -15.67 -23.40
C GLY A 253 -3.20 -14.13 -23.46
N GLY A 254 -2.79 -13.47 -22.37
CA GLY A 254 -2.72 -12.01 -22.25
C GLY A 254 -4.06 -11.35 -21.97
N ALA A 255 -5.13 -12.09 -21.72
CA ALA A 255 -6.43 -11.51 -21.38
C ALA A 255 -6.42 -10.97 -19.94
N ARG A 256 -6.90 -9.72 -19.79
CA ARG A 256 -6.98 -9.05 -18.49
C ARG A 256 -8.12 -9.62 -17.65
N LEU A 257 -7.81 -9.98 -16.42
CA LEU A 257 -8.73 -10.44 -15.40
C LEU A 257 -8.73 -9.43 -14.24
N THR A 258 -9.90 -8.89 -13.91
CA THR A 258 -10.10 -7.95 -12.81
C THR A 258 -10.70 -8.70 -11.64
N PHE A 259 -9.95 -8.84 -10.54
CA PHE A 259 -10.36 -9.52 -9.33
C PHE A 259 -11.12 -8.58 -8.41
N ILE A 260 -12.32 -9.00 -7.99
CA ILE A 260 -13.30 -8.17 -7.31
C ILE A 260 -13.85 -8.90 -6.08
N LYS A 261 -14.04 -8.17 -4.98
CA LYS A 261 -14.90 -8.55 -3.86
C LYS A 261 -16.29 -7.96 -4.07
N ALA A 262 -17.32 -8.79 -4.10
CA ALA A 262 -18.69 -8.32 -4.06
C ALA A 262 -19.06 -7.86 -2.64
N LEU A 263 -19.35 -6.58 -2.48
CA LEU A 263 -19.73 -5.97 -1.20
C LEU A 263 -21.25 -5.92 -0.99
N GLY A 264 -22.02 -6.03 -2.07
CA GLY A 264 -23.47 -6.04 -2.06
C GLY A 264 -24.05 -6.48 -3.40
N GLY A 265 -25.28 -6.93 -3.40
CA GLY A 265 -26.04 -7.27 -4.61
C GLY A 265 -25.56 -8.53 -5.33
N ARG A 266 -25.91 -8.62 -6.60
CA ARG A 266 -25.56 -9.72 -7.50
C ARG A 266 -25.06 -9.17 -8.82
N LEU A 267 -24.17 -9.92 -9.50
CA LEU A 267 -23.67 -9.58 -10.83
C LEU A 267 -23.75 -10.80 -11.73
N LYS A 268 -24.26 -10.63 -12.94
CA LYS A 268 -24.40 -11.70 -13.94
C LYS A 268 -23.53 -11.47 -15.16
N VAL A 269 -23.19 -12.55 -15.84
CA VAL A 269 -22.57 -12.49 -17.16
C VAL A 269 -23.49 -11.71 -18.12
N ARG A 270 -22.88 -10.84 -18.93
CA ARG A 270 -23.52 -9.92 -19.90
C ARG A 270 -24.20 -8.69 -19.29
N GLU A 271 -24.23 -8.54 -17.97
CA GLU A 271 -24.65 -7.27 -17.37
C GLU A 271 -23.64 -6.15 -17.67
N GLN A 272 -24.13 -4.92 -17.68
CA GLN A 272 -23.33 -3.72 -17.83
C GLN A 272 -22.91 -3.23 -16.45
N LEU A 273 -21.63 -2.96 -16.30
CA LEU A 273 -21.04 -2.46 -15.07
C LEU A 273 -20.50 -1.06 -15.30
N SER A 274 -21.00 -0.10 -14.52
CA SER A 274 -20.60 1.30 -14.58
C SER A 274 -19.57 1.62 -13.49
N TYR A 275 -18.54 2.39 -13.85
CA TYR A 275 -17.54 2.87 -12.90
C TYR A 275 -16.79 4.07 -13.46
N GLU A 276 -16.13 4.84 -12.59
CA GLU A 276 -15.30 5.98 -12.96
C GLU A 276 -13.82 5.65 -12.78
N SER A 277 -12.99 5.91 -13.77
CA SER A 277 -11.54 5.74 -13.67
C SER A 277 -10.82 6.91 -14.35
N GLY A 278 -9.91 7.58 -13.62
CA GLY A 278 -9.17 8.73 -14.15
C GLY A 278 -10.04 9.91 -14.57
N GLY A 279 -11.21 10.11 -13.94
CA GLY A 279 -12.17 11.17 -14.29
C GLY A 279 -13.02 10.85 -15.55
N VAL A 280 -12.93 9.62 -16.06
CA VAL A 280 -13.72 9.15 -17.21
C VAL A 280 -14.71 8.10 -16.74
N GLN A 281 -15.97 8.24 -17.14
CA GLN A 281 -17.01 7.26 -16.88
C GLN A 281 -16.90 6.12 -17.89
N TYR A 282 -16.90 4.89 -17.39
CA TYR A 282 -16.90 3.66 -18.18
C TYR A 282 -18.18 2.87 -17.93
N ASP A 283 -18.77 2.37 -19.03
CA ASP A 283 -19.92 1.47 -19.04
C ASP A 283 -19.55 0.23 -19.83
N GLU A 284 -19.04 -0.78 -19.17
CA GLU A 284 -18.47 -1.97 -19.80
C GLU A 284 -19.28 -3.24 -19.50
N LYS A 285 -19.28 -4.14 -20.46
CA LYS A 285 -20.03 -5.37 -20.37
C LYS A 285 -19.20 -6.49 -19.74
N VAL A 286 -19.71 -7.13 -18.70
CA VAL A 286 -19.15 -8.35 -18.12
C VAL A 286 -19.19 -9.48 -19.16
N THR A 287 -18.03 -9.92 -19.64
CA THR A 287 -17.98 -10.97 -20.66
C THR A 287 -17.97 -12.37 -20.04
N ARG A 288 -17.25 -12.55 -18.94
CA ARG A 288 -17.16 -13.80 -18.17
C ARG A 288 -16.92 -13.51 -16.71
N LEU A 289 -17.40 -14.44 -15.85
CA LEU A 289 -17.14 -14.45 -14.42
C LEU A 289 -16.41 -15.75 -14.06
N PHE A 290 -15.46 -15.68 -13.14
CA PHE A 290 -14.67 -16.81 -12.68
C PHE A 290 -14.55 -16.80 -11.15
N LEU A 291 -14.75 -17.95 -10.53
CA LEU A 291 -14.30 -18.22 -9.17
C LEU A 291 -12.92 -18.90 -9.22
N PHE A 292 -11.99 -18.43 -8.40
CA PHE A 292 -10.63 -18.96 -8.33
C PHE A 292 -10.42 -19.75 -7.04
N ASN A 293 -9.76 -20.89 -7.15
CA ASN A 293 -9.28 -21.70 -6.04
C ASN A 293 -7.81 -22.09 -6.32
N GLY A 294 -6.87 -21.35 -5.76
CA GLY A 294 -5.47 -21.36 -6.18
C GLY A 294 -5.35 -20.98 -7.65
N LEU A 295 -4.62 -21.76 -8.43
CA LEU A 295 -4.46 -21.55 -9.88
C LEU A 295 -5.66 -22.01 -10.72
N LYS A 296 -6.60 -22.75 -10.13
CA LYS A 296 -7.78 -23.26 -10.85
C LYS A 296 -8.88 -22.22 -10.90
N SER A 297 -9.44 -22.00 -12.08
CA SER A 297 -10.59 -21.12 -12.29
C SER A 297 -11.80 -21.93 -12.75
N GLN A 298 -12.97 -21.56 -12.22
CA GLN A 298 -14.26 -22.11 -12.62
C GLN A 298 -15.14 -20.98 -13.17
N PRO A 299 -15.62 -21.07 -14.42
CA PRO A 299 -16.57 -20.10 -14.94
C PRO A 299 -17.93 -20.24 -14.24
N VAL A 300 -18.55 -19.11 -13.94
CA VAL A 300 -19.87 -19.02 -13.31
C VAL A 300 -20.75 -18.02 -14.05
N GLU A 301 -22.09 -18.20 -13.96
CA GLU A 301 -23.04 -17.29 -14.61
C GLU A 301 -23.41 -16.08 -13.74
N GLN A 302 -23.26 -16.22 -12.41
CA GLN A 302 -23.61 -15.21 -11.43
C GLN A 302 -22.70 -15.29 -10.21
N VAL A 303 -22.46 -14.15 -9.59
CA VAL A 303 -21.80 -13.98 -8.29
C VAL A 303 -22.68 -13.16 -7.36
N GLU A 304 -22.50 -13.31 -6.06
CA GLU A 304 -23.34 -12.72 -5.02
C GLU A 304 -22.49 -11.99 -3.98
N ALA A 305 -23.12 -11.15 -3.19
CA ALA A 305 -22.47 -10.42 -2.10
C ALA A 305 -21.67 -11.38 -1.19
N GLY A 306 -20.41 -11.01 -0.91
CA GLY A 306 -19.44 -11.83 -0.18
C GLY A 306 -18.50 -12.64 -1.06
N ASP A 307 -18.80 -12.87 -2.35
CA ASP A 307 -17.92 -13.62 -3.25
C ASP A 307 -16.63 -12.86 -3.59
N LEU A 308 -15.51 -13.62 -3.69
CA LEU A 308 -14.28 -13.18 -4.37
C LEU A 308 -14.25 -13.83 -5.77
N PHE A 309 -14.20 -13.01 -6.80
CA PHE A 309 -14.32 -13.47 -8.18
C PHE A 309 -13.48 -12.63 -9.14
N ALA A 310 -13.28 -13.11 -10.35
CA ALA A 310 -12.63 -12.35 -11.41
C ALA A 310 -13.57 -12.11 -12.58
N VAL A 311 -13.44 -10.94 -13.19
CA VAL A 311 -14.20 -10.50 -14.36
C VAL A 311 -13.28 -10.36 -15.54
N ALA A 312 -13.68 -10.88 -16.71
CA ALA A 312 -13.14 -10.51 -18.00
C ALA A 312 -14.08 -9.49 -18.68
N GLY A 313 -13.50 -8.48 -19.30
CA GLY A 313 -14.25 -7.45 -20.03
C GLY A 313 -14.12 -6.02 -19.49
N LEU A 314 -13.43 -5.83 -18.36
CA LEU A 314 -13.14 -4.49 -17.82
C LEU A 314 -11.76 -4.03 -18.29
N SER A 315 -11.67 -2.86 -18.92
CA SER A 315 -10.43 -2.35 -19.50
C SER A 315 -9.66 -1.38 -18.59
N ALA A 316 -10.37 -0.53 -17.85
CA ALA A 316 -9.79 0.60 -17.12
C ALA A 316 -9.87 0.49 -15.59
N ALA A 317 -10.65 -0.46 -15.05
CA ALA A 317 -10.79 -0.63 -13.61
C ALA A 317 -9.45 -1.05 -12.97
N GLY A 318 -8.92 -0.28 -12.03
CA GLY A 318 -7.66 -0.53 -11.33
C GLY A 318 -7.87 -1.03 -9.90
N ALA A 319 -6.82 -1.53 -9.26
CA ALA A 319 -6.87 -1.93 -7.86
C ALA A 319 -7.27 -0.76 -6.94
N GLY A 320 -8.09 -1.03 -5.92
CA GLY A 320 -8.72 -0.06 -5.04
C GLY A 320 -9.99 0.58 -5.58
N GLN A 321 -10.32 0.40 -6.86
CA GLN A 321 -11.47 1.00 -7.53
C GLN A 321 -12.80 0.41 -7.03
N GLY A 322 -13.76 1.29 -6.69
CA GLY A 322 -15.16 0.92 -6.49
C GLY A 322 -15.90 0.73 -7.81
N LEU A 323 -16.82 -0.21 -7.84
CA LEU A 323 -17.63 -0.58 -9.01
C LEU A 323 -19.11 -0.63 -8.65
N GLY A 324 -19.96 -0.34 -9.63
CA GLY A 324 -21.42 -0.33 -9.44
C GLY A 324 -21.89 0.92 -8.71
N SER A 325 -22.58 0.77 -7.57
CA SER A 325 -23.09 1.92 -6.80
C SER A 325 -22.04 2.59 -5.91
N ILE A 326 -20.81 2.12 -5.88
CA ILE A 326 -19.66 2.77 -5.22
C ILE A 326 -18.65 3.26 -6.27
N SER A 327 -18.22 4.52 -6.16
CA SER A 327 -17.32 5.15 -7.14
C SER A 327 -15.98 5.60 -6.54
N ASP A 328 -15.78 5.43 -5.23
CA ASP A 328 -14.55 5.80 -4.56
C ASP A 328 -13.36 4.93 -4.99
N LYS A 329 -12.16 5.48 -4.86
CA LYS A 329 -10.90 4.76 -5.02
C LYS A 329 -10.12 4.82 -3.73
N LEU A 330 -9.81 3.66 -3.17
CA LEU A 330 -9.00 3.58 -1.96
C LEU A 330 -7.54 3.90 -2.27
N ALA A 331 -6.93 4.72 -1.43
CA ALA A 331 -5.50 5.01 -1.48
C ALA A 331 -4.69 3.94 -0.74
N TYR A 332 -3.45 3.77 -1.13
CA TYR A 332 -2.46 2.93 -0.46
C TYR A 332 -1.46 3.79 0.27
N ASP A 333 -1.00 3.34 1.43
CA ASP A 333 0.02 4.06 2.22
C ASP A 333 1.44 3.71 1.80
N SER A 334 1.62 2.51 1.23
CA SER A 334 2.93 2.02 0.83
C SER A 334 3.40 2.74 -0.44
N GLU A 335 4.44 3.57 -0.29
CA GLU A 335 5.10 4.23 -1.42
C GLU A 335 6.47 3.60 -1.67
N PRO A 336 6.82 3.30 -2.94
CA PRO A 336 8.17 2.87 -3.29
C PRO A 336 9.21 3.94 -2.97
N THR A 337 10.32 3.52 -2.38
CA THR A 337 11.43 4.41 -1.99
C THR A 337 12.67 4.27 -2.86
N LEU A 338 12.70 3.26 -3.73
CA LEU A 338 13.81 2.96 -4.61
C LEU A 338 13.38 2.99 -6.07
N GLN A 339 14.32 3.35 -6.95
CA GLN A 339 14.19 3.25 -8.40
C GLN A 339 15.35 2.42 -8.95
N SER A 340 15.08 1.59 -9.95
CA SER A 340 16.12 0.84 -10.64
C SER A 340 15.90 0.82 -12.14
N LYS A 341 17.00 0.79 -12.92
CA LYS A 341 16.99 0.65 -14.37
C LYS A 341 16.85 -0.82 -14.75
N VAL A 342 16.04 -1.10 -15.75
CA VAL A 342 15.91 -2.44 -16.35
C VAL A 342 17.03 -2.64 -17.37
N LEU A 343 17.87 -3.62 -17.13
CA LEU A 343 18.97 -4.00 -18.02
C LEU A 343 18.59 -5.30 -18.77
N PHE A 344 18.80 -5.32 -20.07
CA PHE A 344 18.48 -6.46 -20.93
C PHE A 344 19.45 -6.55 -22.10
N ASP A 345 19.54 -7.73 -22.72
CA ASP A 345 20.40 -7.96 -23.87
C ASP A 345 19.94 -7.11 -25.07
N ASN A 346 20.90 -6.51 -25.77
CA ASN A 346 20.66 -5.71 -26.98
C ASN A 346 19.97 -6.47 -28.12
N LEU A 347 19.94 -7.81 -28.07
CA LEU A 347 19.20 -8.65 -29.00
C LEU A 347 17.70 -8.63 -28.77
N ILE A 348 17.24 -8.15 -27.59
CA ILE A 348 15.83 -8.05 -27.24
C ILE A 348 15.34 -6.64 -27.61
N HIS A 349 14.30 -6.58 -28.44
CA HIS A 349 13.72 -5.29 -28.81
C HIS A 349 13.11 -4.60 -27.59
N VAL A 350 13.48 -3.33 -27.34
CA VAL A 350 13.04 -2.55 -26.17
C VAL A 350 11.53 -2.49 -25.99
N GLN A 351 10.77 -2.44 -27.10
CA GLN A 351 9.29 -2.42 -27.03
C GLN A 351 8.70 -3.73 -26.45
N LYS A 352 9.39 -4.86 -26.62
CA LYS A 352 8.99 -6.13 -26.01
C LYS A 352 9.17 -6.07 -24.50
N VAL A 353 10.29 -5.52 -24.04
CA VAL A 353 10.58 -5.34 -22.60
C VAL A 353 9.60 -4.33 -21.99
N LEU A 354 9.40 -3.19 -22.65
CA LEU A 354 8.45 -2.16 -22.20
C LEU A 354 7.03 -2.72 -22.12
N GLY A 355 6.59 -3.50 -23.11
CA GLY A 355 5.28 -4.16 -23.11
C GLY A 355 5.10 -5.12 -21.94
N ALA A 356 6.14 -5.92 -21.60
CA ALA A 356 6.12 -6.79 -20.43
C ALA A 356 5.99 -5.99 -19.13
N PHE A 357 6.78 -4.91 -18.96
CA PHE A 357 6.72 -4.07 -17.78
C PHE A 357 5.41 -3.28 -17.67
N ARG A 358 4.80 -2.84 -18.77
CA ARG A 358 3.45 -2.24 -18.74
C ARG A 358 2.38 -3.24 -18.31
N THR A 359 2.51 -4.51 -18.68
CA THR A 359 1.64 -5.57 -18.18
C THR A 359 1.81 -5.77 -16.67
N LEU A 360 3.06 -5.82 -16.20
CA LEU A 360 3.36 -5.91 -14.76
C LEU A 360 2.90 -4.68 -13.98
N GLU A 361 3.03 -3.48 -14.54
CA GLU A 361 2.52 -2.24 -13.94
C GLU A 361 1.00 -2.23 -13.79
N ALA A 362 0.27 -2.78 -14.77
CA ALA A 362 -1.18 -2.91 -14.66
C ALA A 362 -1.60 -3.85 -13.51
N GLU A 363 -0.76 -4.85 -13.18
CA GLU A 363 -0.95 -5.76 -12.06
C GLU A 363 -0.45 -5.17 -10.73
N GLU A 364 0.69 -4.45 -10.76
CA GLU A 364 1.35 -3.78 -9.64
C GLU A 364 1.62 -2.30 -9.96
N PRO A 365 0.65 -1.40 -9.76
CA PRO A 365 0.79 0.01 -10.13
C PRO A 365 1.93 0.75 -9.42
N SER A 366 2.39 0.25 -8.27
CA SER A 366 3.52 0.84 -7.53
C SER A 366 4.83 0.80 -8.31
N LEU A 367 4.96 -0.10 -9.32
CA LEU A 367 6.15 -0.18 -10.18
C LEU A 367 6.41 1.09 -10.98
N ASN A 368 5.40 1.90 -11.26
CA ASN A 368 5.50 3.19 -11.96
C ASN A 368 6.58 3.17 -13.05
N VAL A 369 6.31 2.41 -14.12
CA VAL A 369 7.26 2.17 -15.20
C VAL A 369 7.48 3.45 -16.00
N VAL A 370 8.70 3.95 -16.02
CA VAL A 370 9.09 5.15 -16.77
C VAL A 370 9.90 4.74 -17.99
N TRP A 371 9.52 5.23 -19.16
CA TRP A 371 10.23 5.07 -20.41
C TRP A 371 10.87 6.40 -20.81
N ASP A 372 12.20 6.44 -20.85
CA ASP A 372 12.95 7.58 -21.41
C ASP A 372 13.28 7.29 -22.88
N GLU A 373 12.59 7.99 -23.78
CA GLU A 373 12.75 7.81 -25.22
C GLU A 373 14.12 8.25 -25.73
N LYS A 374 14.74 9.26 -25.09
CA LYS A 374 16.06 9.78 -25.51
C LYS A 374 17.19 8.86 -25.11
N LEU A 375 17.13 8.35 -23.88
CA LEU A 375 18.13 7.42 -23.36
C LEU A 375 17.84 5.97 -23.77
N GLN A 376 16.63 5.68 -24.28
CA GLN A 376 16.16 4.31 -24.56
C GLN A 376 16.24 3.42 -23.32
N GLU A 377 15.93 3.99 -22.16
CA GLU A 377 16.02 3.34 -20.86
C GLU A 377 14.62 3.13 -20.25
N ILE A 378 14.43 1.98 -19.63
CA ILE A 378 13.26 1.67 -18.81
C ILE A 378 13.69 1.71 -17.36
N SER A 379 12.98 2.44 -16.52
CA SER A 379 13.16 2.42 -15.06
C SER A 379 11.86 2.07 -14.36
N ILE A 380 11.97 1.46 -13.18
CA ILE A 380 10.84 1.06 -12.33
C ILE A 380 11.09 1.52 -10.91
N ARG A 381 9.99 1.73 -10.16
CA ARG A 381 10.04 1.98 -8.71
C ARG A 381 9.78 0.68 -7.95
N VAL A 382 10.45 0.49 -6.82
CA VAL A 382 10.32 -0.72 -5.99
C VAL A 382 10.38 -0.39 -4.50
N MET A 383 9.80 -1.27 -3.69
CA MET A 383 9.82 -1.16 -2.24
C MET A 383 11.16 -1.60 -1.64
N GLY A 384 11.79 -2.63 -2.22
CA GLY A 384 13.03 -3.20 -1.73
C GLY A 384 13.72 -4.11 -2.74
N LEU A 385 14.85 -4.66 -2.32
CA LEU A 385 15.73 -5.45 -3.20
C LEU A 385 15.14 -6.81 -3.57
N ILE A 386 14.39 -7.45 -2.67
CA ILE A 386 13.79 -8.75 -2.93
C ILE A 386 12.75 -8.65 -4.04
N GLN A 387 12.04 -7.53 -4.13
CA GLN A 387 11.08 -7.29 -5.22
C GLN A 387 11.76 -7.31 -6.61
N LEU A 388 12.99 -6.78 -6.73
CA LEU A 388 13.76 -6.82 -7.99
C LEU A 388 14.07 -8.26 -8.41
N GLU A 389 14.53 -9.11 -7.48
CA GLU A 389 14.85 -10.49 -7.77
C GLU A 389 13.59 -11.30 -8.17
N VAL A 390 12.45 -11.00 -7.52
CA VAL A 390 11.16 -11.59 -7.90
C VAL A 390 10.75 -11.16 -9.31
N LEU A 391 10.93 -9.90 -9.67
CA LEU A 391 10.63 -9.39 -11.01
C LEU A 391 11.52 -10.00 -12.09
N GLU A 392 12.82 -10.25 -11.83
CA GLU A 392 13.71 -10.94 -12.77
C GLU A 392 13.19 -12.35 -13.10
N GLN A 393 12.82 -13.10 -12.06
CA GLN A 393 12.31 -14.45 -12.25
C GLN A 393 10.94 -14.43 -12.94
N LEU A 394 10.04 -13.53 -12.52
CA LEU A 394 8.71 -13.41 -13.10
C LEU A 394 8.75 -13.06 -14.61
N VAL A 395 9.65 -12.15 -15.02
CA VAL A 395 9.85 -11.82 -16.44
C VAL A 395 10.36 -13.02 -17.21
N ARG A 396 11.32 -13.77 -16.66
CA ARG A 396 11.86 -14.98 -17.28
C ARG A 396 10.78 -16.06 -17.48
N GLU A 397 9.95 -16.29 -16.45
CA GLU A 397 8.91 -17.32 -16.50
C GLU A 397 7.75 -16.96 -17.42
N ARG A 398 7.26 -15.72 -17.35
CA ARG A 398 6.04 -15.30 -18.07
C ARG A 398 6.29 -14.82 -19.49
N PHE A 399 7.42 -14.13 -19.72
CA PHE A 399 7.70 -13.50 -21.02
C PHE A 399 8.83 -14.16 -21.79
N GLY A 400 9.56 -15.13 -21.19
CA GLY A 400 10.54 -15.98 -21.84
C GLY A 400 11.84 -15.27 -22.23
N PHE A 401 12.23 -14.19 -21.51
CA PHE A 401 13.52 -13.53 -21.68
C PHE A 401 14.13 -13.12 -20.33
N ALA A 402 15.45 -13.01 -20.29
CA ALA A 402 16.18 -12.60 -19.10
C ALA A 402 16.37 -11.09 -19.06
N ILE A 403 16.25 -10.54 -17.86
CA ILE A 403 16.61 -9.17 -17.52
C ILE A 403 17.51 -9.18 -16.27
N SER A 404 18.10 -8.06 -15.96
CA SER A 404 18.69 -7.75 -14.67
C SER A 404 18.37 -6.30 -14.31
N PHE A 405 18.72 -5.90 -13.10
CA PHE A 405 18.49 -4.53 -12.66
C PHE A 405 19.81 -3.81 -12.37
N GLY A 406 19.83 -2.51 -12.65
CA GLY A 406 20.90 -1.63 -12.20
C GLY A 406 20.92 -1.50 -10.68
N GLN A 407 21.96 -0.88 -10.15
CA GLN A 407 22.02 -0.58 -8.71
C GLN A 407 20.82 0.31 -8.34
N PRO A 408 20.03 -0.06 -7.35
CA PRO A 408 18.90 0.74 -6.91
C PRO A 408 19.33 2.10 -6.37
N GLU A 409 18.61 3.13 -6.77
CA GLU A 409 18.83 4.50 -6.34
C GLU A 409 17.65 4.96 -5.47
N ILE A 410 17.95 5.82 -4.49
CA ILE A 410 16.92 6.42 -3.64
C ILE A 410 16.06 7.39 -4.45
N LEU A 411 14.76 7.34 -4.25
CA LEU A 411 13.83 8.32 -4.76
C LEU A 411 13.85 9.56 -3.88
N TYR A 412 14.51 10.62 -4.34
CA TYR A 412 14.48 11.92 -3.69
C TYR A 412 13.25 12.72 -4.13
N LYS A 413 12.86 13.71 -3.34
CA LYS A 413 11.85 14.72 -3.70
C LYS A 413 12.40 16.11 -3.38
N GLU A 414 11.77 17.16 -3.90
CA GLU A 414 12.17 18.54 -3.61
C GLU A 414 10.97 19.33 -3.06
N THR A 415 11.24 20.32 -2.21
CA THR A 415 10.27 21.25 -1.68
C THR A 415 10.89 22.61 -1.45
N ILE A 416 10.15 23.55 -0.88
CA ILE A 416 10.62 24.89 -0.53
C ILE A 416 10.50 25.16 0.98
N GLN A 417 11.30 26.07 1.51
CA GLN A 417 11.22 26.57 2.90
C GLN A 417 10.59 27.95 3.02
N SER A 418 10.63 28.76 1.97
CA SER A 418 10.15 30.14 1.95
C SER A 418 8.92 30.29 1.05
N ALA A 419 7.97 31.12 1.46
CA ALA A 419 6.87 31.52 0.60
C ALA A 419 7.38 32.47 -0.49
N VAL A 420 6.99 32.22 -1.73
CA VAL A 420 7.40 33.02 -2.89
C VAL A 420 6.24 33.27 -3.83
N LYS A 421 6.31 34.39 -4.57
CA LYS A 421 5.37 34.66 -5.67
C LYS A 421 6.05 34.32 -6.99
N GLY A 422 5.37 33.52 -7.80
CA GLY A 422 5.79 33.13 -9.13
C GLY A 422 4.90 33.73 -10.20
N TYR A 423 5.51 34.24 -11.26
CA TYR A 423 4.86 34.95 -12.36
C TYR A 423 5.18 34.31 -13.69
N GLY A 424 4.15 33.96 -14.45
CA GLY A 424 4.30 33.34 -15.75
C GLY A 424 3.49 34.05 -16.81
N HIS A 425 4.15 34.40 -17.89
CA HIS A 425 3.54 35.03 -19.06
C HIS A 425 3.83 34.22 -20.32
N PHE A 426 2.80 34.00 -21.14
CA PHE A 426 2.90 33.28 -22.40
C PHE A 426 2.14 34.01 -23.49
N GLU A 427 2.87 34.72 -24.37
CA GLU A 427 2.33 35.56 -25.43
C GLU A 427 3.13 35.40 -26.74
N PRO A 428 3.24 34.20 -27.35
CA PRO A 428 3.66 34.08 -28.71
C PRO A 428 2.53 34.59 -29.64
N LEU A 429 2.82 34.79 -30.93
CA LEU A 429 1.86 35.36 -31.90
C LEU A 429 0.49 34.61 -31.84
N ARG A 430 -0.58 35.39 -31.57
CA ARG A 430 -1.98 34.93 -31.43
C ARG A 430 -2.22 34.03 -30.22
N HIS A 431 -1.37 34.08 -29.22
CA HIS A 431 -1.59 33.41 -27.94
C HIS A 431 -1.47 34.43 -26.82
N TYR A 432 -2.15 34.20 -25.70
CA TYR A 432 -2.03 35.05 -24.50
C TYR A 432 -2.50 34.32 -23.24
N ALA A 433 -1.65 34.23 -22.24
CA ALA A 433 -2.03 33.90 -20.88
C ALA A 433 -1.03 34.50 -19.88
N GLU A 434 -1.53 35.01 -18.77
CA GLU A 434 -0.72 35.44 -17.64
C GLU A 434 -1.27 34.83 -16.35
N VAL A 435 -0.37 34.31 -15.50
CA VAL A 435 -0.69 33.61 -14.26
C VAL A 435 0.26 34.06 -13.14
N HIS A 436 -0.29 34.50 -12.03
CA HIS A 436 0.43 34.85 -10.81
C HIS A 436 0.08 33.86 -9.69
N LEU A 437 1.08 33.18 -9.14
CA LEU A 437 0.95 32.18 -8.10
C LEU A 437 1.64 32.61 -6.81
N LEU A 438 1.04 32.33 -5.68
CA LEU A 438 1.72 32.27 -4.40
C LEU A 438 2.06 30.79 -4.15
N ILE A 439 3.32 30.51 -3.85
CA ILE A 439 3.82 29.16 -3.58
C ILE A 439 4.37 29.16 -2.18
N GLU A 440 3.77 28.37 -1.30
CA GLU A 440 4.09 28.30 0.12
C GLU A 440 4.49 26.87 0.50
N PRO A 441 5.37 26.71 1.53
CA PRO A 441 5.64 25.39 2.07
C PRO A 441 4.35 24.71 2.54
N GLY A 442 4.14 23.47 2.14
CA GLY A 442 3.04 22.61 2.59
C GLY A 442 3.44 21.69 3.74
N ALA A 443 2.46 21.03 4.36
CA ALA A 443 2.72 19.99 5.34
C ALA A 443 3.32 18.76 4.64
N ARG A 444 4.20 18.03 5.35
CA ARG A 444 4.83 16.82 4.84
C ARG A 444 3.80 15.76 4.48
N GLY A 445 3.95 15.16 3.30
CA GLY A 445 3.05 14.13 2.76
C GLY A 445 1.79 14.64 2.07
N ASN A 446 1.57 15.96 2.01
CA ASN A 446 0.38 16.53 1.36
C ASN A 446 0.52 16.69 -0.16
N GLY A 447 1.73 16.50 -0.71
CA GLY A 447 1.97 16.70 -2.13
C GLY A 447 1.76 18.16 -2.57
N ILE A 448 1.25 18.37 -3.77
CA ILE A 448 0.90 19.69 -4.29
C ILE A 448 -0.57 19.96 -3.97
N MET A 449 -0.84 21.04 -3.24
CA MET A 449 -2.20 21.52 -2.95
C MET A 449 -2.47 22.80 -3.75
N PHE A 450 -3.68 22.93 -4.29
CA PHE A 450 -4.07 24.12 -5.06
C PHE A 450 -5.30 24.80 -4.47
N ASP A 451 -5.21 26.13 -4.37
CA ASP A 451 -6.32 27.02 -4.03
C ASP A 451 -6.36 28.24 -4.97
N SER A 452 -7.47 28.97 -4.99
CA SER A 452 -7.60 30.18 -5.80
C SER A 452 -8.20 31.33 -4.97
N ARG A 453 -7.49 32.46 -4.98
CA ARG A 453 -7.96 33.75 -4.49
C ARG A 453 -8.27 34.72 -5.64
N CYS A 454 -8.09 34.27 -6.90
CA CYS A 454 -8.33 35.07 -8.09
C CYS A 454 -9.82 35.41 -8.22
N HIS A 455 -10.12 36.70 -8.41
CA HIS A 455 -11.51 37.13 -8.61
C HIS A 455 -12.05 36.63 -9.94
N THR A 456 -13.33 36.27 -9.98
CA THR A 456 -13.97 35.73 -11.19
C THR A 456 -14.08 36.76 -12.32
N ASP A 457 -14.05 38.05 -12.01
CA ASP A 457 -14.01 39.13 -13.01
C ASP A 457 -12.63 39.26 -13.67
N ASP A 458 -11.55 38.92 -12.99
CA ASP A 458 -10.19 38.91 -13.53
C ASP A 458 -9.97 37.66 -14.40
N LEU A 459 -10.40 36.50 -13.91
CA LEU A 459 -10.30 35.23 -14.60
C LEU A 459 -11.48 34.32 -14.29
N ASN A 460 -12.24 33.90 -15.30
CA ASN A 460 -13.43 33.07 -15.05
C ASN A 460 -13.07 31.70 -14.44
N VAL A 461 -14.02 31.09 -13.74
CA VAL A 461 -13.85 29.83 -12.99
C VAL A 461 -13.36 28.68 -13.89
N SER A 462 -13.76 28.64 -15.15
CA SER A 462 -13.33 27.61 -16.09
C SER A 462 -11.82 27.66 -16.34
N TYR A 463 -11.25 28.84 -16.49
CA TYR A 463 -9.80 29.00 -16.63
C TYR A 463 -9.04 28.73 -15.32
N GLN A 464 -9.61 29.11 -14.17
CA GLN A 464 -9.02 28.78 -12.86
C GLN A 464 -8.96 27.26 -12.66
N ASN A 465 -10.02 26.53 -13.01
CA ASN A 465 -10.05 25.06 -12.98
C ASN A 465 -9.07 24.44 -13.98
N LEU A 466 -8.90 25.07 -15.14
CA LEU A 466 -7.94 24.62 -16.16
C LEU A 466 -6.49 24.74 -15.63
N ILE A 467 -6.15 25.86 -14.99
CA ILE A 467 -4.83 26.07 -14.34
C ILE A 467 -4.60 24.98 -13.29
N ARG A 468 -5.59 24.73 -12.41
CA ARG A 468 -5.52 23.65 -11.42
C ARG A 468 -5.22 22.31 -12.06
N ASN A 469 -5.97 21.95 -13.09
CA ASN A 469 -5.81 20.68 -13.79
C ASN A 469 -4.41 20.54 -14.42
N HIS A 470 -3.88 21.60 -14.99
CA HIS A 470 -2.52 21.60 -15.55
C HIS A 470 -1.43 21.43 -14.48
N LEU A 471 -1.60 21.99 -13.29
CA LEU A 471 -0.66 21.80 -12.19
C LEU A 471 -0.67 20.36 -11.65
N TYR A 472 -1.77 19.61 -11.84
CA TYR A 472 -1.87 18.20 -11.43
C TYR A 472 -1.60 17.20 -12.57
N GLU A 473 -1.49 17.63 -13.82
CA GLU A 473 -1.39 16.69 -14.95
C GLU A 473 -0.05 15.95 -15.05
N ARG A 474 0.98 16.42 -14.36
CA ARG A 474 2.33 15.82 -14.35
C ARG A 474 3.10 16.12 -13.07
N GLU A 475 4.16 15.35 -12.82
CA GLU A 475 5.18 15.68 -11.83
C GLU A 475 5.98 16.90 -12.30
N HIS A 476 6.27 17.85 -11.39
CA HIS A 476 7.09 19.04 -11.67
C HIS A 476 8.50 18.83 -11.15
N HIS A 477 9.49 19.06 -11.99
CA HIS A 477 10.91 18.93 -11.62
C HIS A 477 11.36 20.06 -10.73
N GLY A 478 12.04 19.74 -9.63
CA GLY A 478 12.74 20.68 -8.77
C GLY A 478 14.00 21.24 -9.43
N LEU A 479 14.69 22.11 -8.73
CA LEU A 479 15.86 22.81 -9.26
C LEU A 479 17.21 22.27 -8.78
N LEU A 480 17.21 21.46 -7.71
CA LEU A 480 18.42 20.93 -7.10
C LEU A 480 18.91 19.66 -7.80
N THR A 481 18.02 18.74 -8.05
CA THR A 481 18.32 17.40 -8.58
C THR A 481 17.42 17.00 -9.74
N GLY A 482 16.41 17.81 -10.07
CA GLY A 482 15.39 17.47 -11.05
C GLY A 482 14.35 16.48 -10.57
N MET A 483 14.39 16.11 -9.28
CA MET A 483 13.41 15.23 -8.68
C MET A 483 12.07 15.93 -8.46
N PRO A 484 10.96 15.18 -8.30
CA PRO A 484 9.63 15.77 -8.21
C PRO A 484 9.49 16.75 -7.05
N VAL A 485 8.83 17.88 -7.31
CA VAL A 485 8.42 18.86 -6.28
C VAL A 485 7.21 18.31 -5.53
N THR A 486 7.23 18.42 -4.20
CA THR A 486 6.15 17.98 -3.30
C THR A 486 5.99 18.95 -2.12
N ASP A 487 4.91 18.75 -1.36
CA ASP A 487 4.65 19.49 -0.11
C ASP A 487 4.68 21.00 -0.30
N VAL A 488 3.94 21.47 -1.31
CA VAL A 488 3.76 22.88 -1.61
C VAL A 488 2.28 23.23 -1.75
N ASN A 489 1.91 24.38 -1.21
CA ASN A 489 0.58 24.98 -1.41
C ASN A 489 0.69 26.05 -2.48
N ILE A 490 -0.04 25.88 -3.58
CA ILE A 490 -0.06 26.82 -4.70
C ILE A 490 -1.40 27.54 -4.69
N THR A 491 -1.36 28.87 -4.50
CA THR A 491 -2.56 29.72 -4.57
C THR A 491 -2.52 30.58 -5.81
N LEU A 492 -3.53 30.46 -6.67
CA LEU A 492 -3.71 31.38 -7.80
C LEU A 492 -4.13 32.75 -7.26
N LEU A 493 -3.25 33.76 -7.40
CA LEU A 493 -3.52 35.13 -6.99
C LEU A 493 -4.29 35.90 -8.06
N ARG A 494 -3.73 35.93 -9.27
CA ARG A 494 -4.30 36.61 -10.43
C ARG A 494 -4.07 35.82 -11.70
N GLY A 495 -4.91 36.06 -12.69
CA GLY A 495 -4.74 35.53 -14.03
C GLY A 495 -5.44 36.40 -15.05
N ARG A 496 -4.92 36.42 -16.28
CA ARG A 496 -5.51 37.20 -17.38
C ARG A 496 -5.57 36.38 -18.66
N ALA A 497 -6.74 36.48 -19.32
CA ALA A 497 -7.01 35.92 -20.64
C ALA A 497 -7.27 37.04 -21.64
N HIS A 498 -7.03 36.77 -22.92
CA HIS A 498 -7.45 37.66 -24.02
C HIS A 498 -8.58 37.00 -24.84
N LYS A 499 -9.64 37.74 -25.12
CA LYS A 499 -10.87 37.19 -25.75
C LYS A 499 -10.63 36.48 -27.09
N GLU A 500 -9.66 36.93 -27.88
CA GLU A 500 -9.37 36.39 -29.21
C GLU A 500 -8.11 35.55 -29.30
N HIS A 501 -7.22 35.64 -28.29
CA HIS A 501 -5.89 35.04 -28.36
C HIS A 501 -5.60 34.01 -27.27
N THR A 502 -6.54 33.77 -26.35
CA THR A 502 -6.31 32.73 -25.31
C THR A 502 -6.88 31.40 -25.74
N HIS A 503 -6.03 30.39 -25.79
CA HIS A 503 -6.37 29.00 -26.06
C HIS A 503 -6.08 28.16 -24.80
N GLY A 504 -6.68 26.96 -24.66
CA GLY A 504 -6.57 26.15 -23.45
C GLY A 504 -5.13 25.81 -23.05
N GLY A 505 -4.25 25.55 -24.01
CA GLY A 505 -2.83 25.25 -23.77
C GLY A 505 -1.99 26.44 -23.30
N ASP A 506 -2.45 27.67 -23.46
CA ASP A 506 -1.70 28.87 -23.05
C ASP A 506 -1.60 28.97 -21.54
N PHE A 507 -2.66 28.60 -20.81
CA PHE A 507 -2.63 28.54 -19.36
C PHE A 507 -1.73 27.45 -18.81
N ARG A 508 -1.56 26.34 -19.54
CA ARG A 508 -0.54 25.32 -19.20
C ARG A 508 0.85 25.95 -19.19
N GLU A 509 1.20 26.63 -20.28
CA GLU A 509 2.49 27.28 -20.45
C GLU A 509 2.73 28.39 -19.42
N ALA A 510 1.74 29.24 -19.19
CA ALA A 510 1.85 30.33 -18.21
C ALA A 510 1.96 29.79 -16.76
N ALA A 511 1.14 28.81 -16.39
CA ALA A 511 1.17 28.22 -15.04
C ALA A 511 2.50 27.52 -14.74
N PHE A 512 3.05 26.76 -15.71
CA PHE A 512 4.34 26.09 -15.52
C PHE A 512 5.50 27.09 -15.40
N ARG A 513 5.45 28.18 -16.17
CA ARG A 513 6.42 29.27 -16.05
C ARG A 513 6.31 29.99 -14.72
N ALA A 514 5.08 30.24 -14.23
CA ALA A 514 4.86 30.84 -12.93
C ALA A 514 5.42 29.96 -11.80
N LEU A 515 5.13 28.66 -11.84
CA LEU A 515 5.66 27.72 -10.86
C LEU A 515 7.19 27.68 -10.88
N ARG A 516 7.80 27.51 -12.05
CA ARG A 516 9.26 27.44 -12.20
C ARG A 516 9.95 28.76 -11.81
N GLN A 517 9.39 29.90 -12.18
CA GLN A 517 9.91 31.21 -11.83
C GLN A 517 9.86 31.43 -10.30
N GLY A 518 8.81 30.94 -9.63
CA GLY A 518 8.73 30.96 -8.18
C GLY A 518 9.78 30.04 -7.53
N LEU A 519 9.99 28.83 -8.05
CA LEU A 519 11.04 27.92 -7.54
C LEU A 519 12.45 28.51 -7.67
N GLU A 520 12.75 29.31 -8.74
CA GLU A 520 14.03 30.02 -8.89
C GLU A 520 14.30 31.02 -7.76
N LYS A 521 13.23 31.57 -7.18
CA LYS A 521 13.29 32.57 -6.09
C LYS A 521 13.26 31.93 -4.71
N ALA A 522 12.84 30.66 -4.62
CA ALA A 522 12.62 29.97 -3.35
C ALA A 522 13.89 29.36 -2.76
N ASP A 523 13.88 29.18 -1.43
CA ASP A 523 14.84 28.34 -0.75
C ASP A 523 14.46 26.86 -0.95
N ASN A 524 15.04 26.23 -1.98
CA ASN A 524 14.73 24.85 -2.34
C ASN A 524 15.40 23.87 -1.37
N VAL A 525 14.71 22.79 -1.02
CA VAL A 525 15.16 21.76 -0.07
C VAL A 525 15.01 20.39 -0.70
N LEU A 526 16.10 19.60 -0.64
CA LEU A 526 16.08 18.20 -1.01
C LEU A 526 15.52 17.35 0.13
N LEU A 527 14.59 16.44 -0.20
CA LEU A 527 13.99 15.49 0.70
C LEU A 527 14.42 14.08 0.34
N GLU A 528 14.64 13.26 1.37
CA GLU A 528 14.88 11.83 1.24
C GLU A 528 13.87 11.01 2.06
N PRO A 529 13.61 9.74 1.71
CA PRO A 529 12.72 8.87 2.48
C PRO A 529 13.36 8.44 3.78
N TYR A 530 12.53 8.30 4.83
CA TYR A 530 12.93 7.87 6.17
C TYR A 530 12.17 6.62 6.60
N TYR A 531 12.82 5.79 7.42
CA TYR A 531 12.19 4.73 8.21
C TYR A 531 12.04 5.17 9.66
N ASP A 532 10.87 4.91 10.25
CA ASP A 532 10.74 4.74 11.68
C ASP A 532 11.15 3.32 12.04
N PHE A 533 12.09 3.20 12.97
CA PHE A 533 12.59 1.89 13.38
C PHE A 533 12.27 1.58 14.84
N LYS A 534 12.12 0.27 15.13
CA LYS A 534 12.07 -0.31 16.47
C LYS A 534 12.99 -1.53 16.47
N ILE A 535 14.05 -1.47 17.28
CA ILE A 535 15.05 -2.54 17.42
C ILE A 535 14.97 -3.09 18.83
N LYS A 536 14.81 -4.42 18.95
CA LYS A 536 14.92 -5.15 20.22
C LYS A 536 16.21 -5.96 20.17
N VAL A 537 17.06 -5.79 21.16
CA VAL A 537 18.40 -6.38 21.20
C VAL A 537 18.84 -6.66 22.65
N ALA A 538 19.81 -7.56 22.85
CA ALA A 538 20.41 -7.76 24.16
C ALA A 538 21.14 -6.50 24.64
N ILE A 539 21.13 -6.24 25.95
CA ILE A 539 21.70 -5.00 26.53
C ILE A 539 23.19 -4.84 26.18
N ASP A 540 23.94 -5.92 26.11
CA ASP A 540 25.38 -5.94 25.76
C ASP A 540 25.63 -5.55 24.28
N GLU A 541 24.69 -5.78 23.40
CA GLU A 541 24.76 -5.39 21.99
C GLU A 541 24.17 -3.99 21.69
N MET A 542 23.45 -3.38 22.66
CA MET A 542 22.79 -2.08 22.49
C MET A 542 23.77 -0.97 22.08
N GLY A 543 24.96 -0.94 22.66
CA GLY A 543 25.97 0.08 22.34
C GLY A 543 26.39 0.07 20.87
N ARG A 544 26.47 -1.11 20.25
CA ARG A 544 26.73 -1.24 18.80
C ARG A 544 25.58 -0.69 17.97
N VAL A 545 24.34 -1.07 18.32
CA VAL A 545 23.15 -0.58 17.63
C VAL A 545 23.07 0.95 17.64
N LEU A 546 23.28 1.59 18.79
CA LEU A 546 23.27 3.05 18.90
C LEU A 546 24.36 3.70 18.04
N SER A 547 25.57 3.12 18.01
CA SER A 547 26.66 3.60 17.16
C SER A 547 26.35 3.44 15.67
N ASP A 548 25.72 2.33 15.27
CA ASP A 548 25.33 2.07 13.89
C ASP A 548 24.25 3.05 13.41
N ILE A 549 23.25 3.34 14.27
CA ILE A 549 22.20 4.33 13.98
C ILE A 549 22.81 5.72 13.79
N GLN A 550 23.77 6.13 14.66
CA GLN A 550 24.44 7.41 14.53
C GLN A 550 25.26 7.50 13.24
N ARG A 551 25.98 6.45 12.87
CA ARG A 551 26.74 6.36 11.61
C ARG A 551 25.83 6.45 10.41
N ALA A 552 24.60 5.91 10.52
CA ALA A 552 23.57 6.01 9.49
C ALA A 552 22.83 7.35 9.49
N SER A 553 23.30 8.38 10.20
CA SER A 553 22.64 9.68 10.35
C SER A 553 21.22 9.61 10.92
N GLY A 554 20.93 8.55 11.69
CA GLY A 554 19.64 8.34 12.34
C GLY A 554 19.55 9.05 13.69
N ILE A 555 18.31 9.28 14.12
CA ILE A 555 17.95 9.85 15.42
C ILE A 555 17.24 8.76 16.21
N PHE A 556 17.56 8.60 17.49
CA PHE A 556 16.90 7.63 18.36
C PHE A 556 16.40 8.27 19.66
N ASN A 557 15.32 7.71 20.17
CA ASN A 557 14.77 8.03 21.50
C ASN A 557 15.59 7.33 22.60
N PRO A 558 15.54 7.80 23.85
CA PRO A 558 16.19 7.11 24.96
C PRO A 558 15.80 5.63 24.97
N PRO A 559 16.80 4.69 24.99
CA PRO A 559 16.52 3.27 25.00
C PRO A 559 15.72 2.85 26.23
N GLN A 560 14.77 1.95 26.04
CA GLN A 560 14.02 1.34 27.13
C GLN A 560 14.59 -0.05 27.41
N THR A 561 14.86 -0.36 28.68
CA THR A 561 15.39 -1.67 29.07
C THR A 561 14.35 -2.45 29.85
N THR A 562 14.17 -3.72 29.51
CA THR A 562 13.28 -4.66 30.21
C THR A 562 14.00 -5.99 30.40
N GLY A 563 14.35 -6.32 31.63
CA GLY A 563 15.15 -7.50 31.93
C GLY A 563 16.52 -7.45 31.24
N THR A 564 16.81 -8.41 30.36
CA THR A 564 18.08 -8.53 29.63
C THR A 564 18.02 -7.92 28.22
N GLN A 565 16.90 -7.31 27.84
CA GLN A 565 16.69 -6.73 26.52
C GLN A 565 16.59 -5.21 26.58
N ALA A 566 17.06 -4.56 25.52
CA ALA A 566 16.89 -3.15 25.25
C ALA A 566 16.01 -2.95 23.99
N VAL A 567 15.14 -1.95 24.05
CA VAL A 567 14.33 -1.50 22.91
C VAL A 567 14.79 -0.10 22.53
N VAL A 568 15.24 0.05 21.28
CA VAL A 568 15.67 1.32 20.70
C VAL A 568 14.68 1.68 19.60
N THR A 569 14.10 2.88 19.69
CA THR A 569 13.21 3.42 18.67
C THR A 569 13.75 4.73 18.12
N GLY A 570 13.40 5.06 16.89
CA GLY A 570 13.88 6.28 16.28
C GLY A 570 13.56 6.36 14.80
N ARG A 571 14.27 7.25 14.11
CA ARG A 571 14.09 7.54 12.69
C ARG A 571 15.43 7.57 11.98
N VAL A 572 15.51 7.05 10.75
CA VAL A 572 16.76 6.92 10.01
C VAL A 572 16.52 7.05 8.51
N PRO A 573 17.45 7.67 7.73
CA PRO A 573 17.37 7.72 6.28
C PRO A 573 17.37 6.31 5.66
N VAL A 574 16.50 6.10 4.66
CA VAL A 574 16.46 4.83 3.91
C VAL A 574 17.80 4.56 3.22
N SER A 575 18.42 5.60 2.67
CA SER A 575 19.69 5.53 1.92
C SER A 575 20.83 4.86 2.68
N THR A 576 20.88 5.05 4.00
CA THR A 576 21.95 4.57 4.87
C THR A 576 21.59 3.30 5.63
N PHE A 577 20.30 2.90 5.62
CA PHE A 577 19.78 1.86 6.51
C PHE A 577 19.12 0.68 5.80
N MET A 578 18.91 0.74 4.48
CA MET A 578 18.17 -0.28 3.72
C MET A 578 18.76 -1.70 3.84
N ASN A 579 20.06 -1.83 4.05
CA ASN A 579 20.75 -3.12 4.18
C ASN A 579 21.03 -3.52 5.63
N TYR A 580 20.68 -2.68 6.61
CA TYR A 580 21.05 -2.89 8.00
C TYR A 580 20.43 -4.14 8.64
N SER A 581 19.26 -4.57 8.18
CA SER A 581 18.61 -5.79 8.66
C SER A 581 19.48 -7.04 8.52
N THR A 582 20.21 -7.15 7.40
CA THR A 582 21.13 -8.26 7.13
C THR A 582 22.34 -8.22 8.06
N GLU A 583 22.93 -7.04 8.25
CA GLU A 583 24.04 -6.84 9.17
C GLU A 583 23.62 -7.10 10.61
N PHE A 584 22.46 -6.58 11.00
CA PHE A 584 21.85 -6.77 12.32
C PHE A 584 21.63 -8.25 12.64
N ALA A 585 21.01 -9.01 11.72
CA ALA A 585 20.79 -10.45 11.89
C ALA A 585 22.10 -11.23 12.05
N SER A 586 23.16 -10.82 11.35
CA SER A 586 24.47 -11.45 11.42
C SER A 586 25.12 -11.32 12.80
N PHE A 587 25.19 -10.12 13.39
CA PHE A 587 25.88 -9.94 14.66
C PHE A 587 25.03 -10.33 15.87
N THR A 588 23.70 -10.25 15.78
CA THR A 588 22.79 -10.71 16.83
C THR A 588 22.54 -12.23 16.79
N HIS A 589 23.13 -12.93 15.80
CA HIS A 589 22.90 -14.35 15.56
C HIS A 589 21.41 -14.71 15.48
N GLY A 590 20.59 -13.79 14.91
CA GLY A 590 19.14 -13.93 14.80
C GLY A 590 18.35 -13.77 16.11
N ARG A 591 18.99 -13.40 17.23
CA ARG A 591 18.33 -13.19 18.53
C ARG A 591 17.72 -11.82 18.73
N GLY A 592 18.11 -10.85 17.92
CA GLY A 592 17.50 -9.51 17.91
C GLY A 592 16.33 -9.43 16.94
N SER A 593 15.46 -8.44 17.12
CA SER A 593 14.44 -8.11 16.13
C SER A 593 14.53 -6.66 15.70
N ILE A 594 14.38 -6.42 14.40
CA ILE A 594 14.36 -5.10 13.79
C ILE A 594 13.06 -4.94 13.01
N ARG A 595 12.44 -3.80 13.18
CA ARG A 595 11.28 -3.37 12.42
C ARG A 595 11.57 -2.00 11.83
N CYS A 596 11.38 -1.85 10.52
CA CYS A 596 11.44 -0.58 9.82
C CYS A 596 10.12 -0.36 9.09
N VAL A 597 9.57 0.83 9.22
CA VAL A 597 8.33 1.25 8.55
C VAL A 597 8.62 2.57 7.85
N PHE A 598 8.22 2.70 6.60
CA PHE A 598 8.32 3.98 5.89
C PHE A 598 7.54 5.07 6.63
N SER A 599 8.18 6.17 6.96
CA SER A 599 7.61 7.28 7.74
C SER A 599 7.53 8.60 6.97
N GLY A 600 7.57 8.51 5.65
CA GLY A 600 7.50 9.67 4.76
C GLY A 600 8.86 10.26 4.43
N TYR A 601 8.83 11.47 3.88
CA TYR A 601 10.01 12.21 3.43
C TYR A 601 10.39 13.30 4.42
N ASP A 602 11.70 13.53 4.61
CA ASP A 602 12.23 14.65 5.37
C ASP A 602 13.53 15.16 4.76
N ARG A 603 14.10 16.23 5.32
CA ARG A 603 15.29 16.88 4.81
C ARG A 603 16.43 15.86 4.62
N CYS A 604 17.04 15.89 3.44
CA CYS A 604 18.18 15.03 3.11
C CYS A 604 19.38 15.37 4.00
N HIS A 605 19.98 14.35 4.64
CA HIS A 605 21.09 14.52 5.59
C HIS A 605 22.40 14.94 4.92
N ASN A 606 22.61 14.60 3.65
CA ASN A 606 23.82 14.89 2.87
C ASN A 606 23.50 15.58 1.54
N THR A 607 22.66 16.61 1.58
CA THR A 607 22.11 17.32 0.42
C THR A 607 23.17 17.70 -0.63
N GLU A 608 24.30 18.28 -0.21
CA GLU A 608 25.35 18.75 -1.12
C GLU A 608 25.99 17.61 -1.93
N GLU A 609 26.29 16.50 -1.26
CA GLU A 609 26.85 15.30 -1.90
C GLU A 609 25.87 14.70 -2.92
N VAL A 610 24.57 14.66 -2.59
CA VAL A 610 23.53 14.15 -3.49
C VAL A 610 23.40 15.04 -4.72
N ILE A 611 23.37 16.37 -4.56
CA ILE A 611 23.29 17.32 -5.68
C ILE A 611 24.50 17.15 -6.61
N GLU A 612 25.71 17.06 -6.05
CA GLU A 612 26.94 16.87 -6.84
C GLU A 612 26.92 15.54 -7.61
N ARG A 613 26.52 14.45 -6.94
CA ARG A 613 26.40 13.12 -7.55
C ARG A 613 25.36 13.08 -8.67
N MET A 614 24.20 13.69 -8.48
CA MET A 614 23.11 13.72 -9.45
C MET A 614 23.48 14.58 -10.68
N GLY A 615 24.24 15.65 -10.48
CA GLY A 615 24.75 16.49 -11.56
C GLY A 615 23.66 17.07 -12.46
N TYR A 616 22.45 17.31 -11.91
CA TYR A 616 21.31 17.84 -12.67
C TYR A 616 21.59 19.23 -13.22
N ARG A 617 21.30 19.41 -14.49
CA ARG A 617 21.44 20.71 -15.19
C ARG A 617 20.07 21.16 -15.65
N LYS A 618 19.48 22.10 -14.92
CA LYS A 618 18.15 22.63 -15.21
C LYS A 618 17.99 23.20 -16.62
N GLU A 619 19.05 23.82 -17.17
CA GLU A 619 19.06 24.40 -18.52
C GLU A 619 19.01 23.34 -19.63
N ALA A 620 19.45 22.12 -19.33
CA ALA A 620 19.39 20.98 -20.24
C ALA A 620 18.06 20.18 -20.14
N ASP A 621 17.28 20.46 -19.11
CA ASP A 621 15.97 19.82 -18.91
C ASP A 621 14.97 20.34 -19.96
N PRO A 622 14.41 19.48 -20.81
CA PRO A 622 13.42 19.88 -21.82
C PRO A 622 12.13 20.41 -21.22
N LEU A 623 11.87 20.13 -19.94
CA LEU A 623 10.71 20.62 -19.18
C LEU A 623 10.99 21.93 -18.44
N TYR A 624 12.21 22.46 -18.51
CA TYR A 624 12.58 23.72 -17.88
C TYR A 624 11.93 24.92 -18.57
N THR A 625 11.11 25.66 -17.85
CA THR A 625 10.24 26.73 -18.37
C THR A 625 10.16 27.93 -17.42
N SER A 626 11.26 28.37 -16.82
CA SER A 626 11.26 29.53 -15.90
C SER A 626 11.17 30.89 -16.60
N SER A 627 11.61 30.97 -17.87
CA SER A 627 11.52 32.19 -18.67
C SER A 627 10.12 32.42 -19.18
N SER A 628 9.64 33.66 -19.20
CA SER A 628 8.35 34.07 -19.79
C SER A 628 8.49 34.45 -21.26
N ILE A 629 7.40 34.35 -22.03
CA ILE A 629 7.35 34.73 -23.45
C ILE A 629 6.42 35.93 -23.59
N PHE A 630 6.97 37.05 -24.07
CA PHE A 630 6.24 38.28 -24.35
C PHE A 630 6.22 38.54 -25.85
N CYS A 631 5.27 39.38 -26.34
CA CYS A 631 5.16 39.75 -27.74
C CYS A 631 5.57 41.22 -27.96
N ALA A 632 6.41 41.45 -28.93
CA ALA A 632 6.72 42.80 -29.39
C ALA A 632 6.74 42.81 -30.93
N LYS A 633 6.04 43.79 -31.54
CA LYS A 633 5.99 43.97 -32.98
C LYS A 633 5.56 42.71 -33.75
N GLY A 634 4.68 41.89 -33.16
CA GLY A 634 4.17 40.66 -33.75
C GLY A 634 5.11 39.46 -33.69
N ALA A 635 6.19 39.51 -32.91
CA ALA A 635 7.09 38.39 -32.64
C ALA A 635 7.19 38.09 -31.14
N GLY A 636 7.09 36.80 -30.76
CA GLY A 636 7.33 36.35 -29.40
C GLY A 636 8.82 36.40 -29.08
N TYR A 637 9.18 36.85 -27.87
CA TYR A 637 10.56 36.83 -27.37
C TYR A 637 10.61 36.34 -25.93
N SER A 638 11.65 35.59 -25.59
CA SER A 638 11.87 35.05 -24.26
C SER A 638 12.46 36.10 -23.34
N VAL A 639 11.96 36.17 -22.11
CA VAL A 639 12.47 37.01 -21.03
C VAL A 639 12.88 36.09 -19.87
N PRO A 640 14.13 36.16 -19.40
CA PRO A 640 14.59 35.36 -18.27
C PRO A 640 13.75 35.58 -17.01
N TRP A 641 13.75 34.59 -16.13
CA TRP A 641 12.91 34.54 -14.94
C TRP A 641 13.12 35.74 -13.96
N ASP A 642 14.34 36.23 -13.86
CA ASP A 642 14.74 37.35 -13.01
C ASP A 642 14.32 38.73 -13.56
N GLU A 643 14.10 38.84 -14.88
CA GLU A 643 13.59 40.04 -15.56
C GLU A 643 12.09 40.01 -15.85
N ALA A 644 11.48 38.82 -15.82
CA ALA A 644 10.11 38.63 -16.28
C ALA A 644 9.09 39.37 -15.42
N GLU A 645 9.31 39.46 -14.11
CA GLU A 645 8.43 40.12 -13.15
C GLU A 645 8.18 41.59 -13.48
N ALA A 646 9.21 42.32 -13.88
CA ALA A 646 9.12 43.72 -14.23
C ALA A 646 8.31 44.00 -15.53
N LYS A 647 8.02 42.95 -16.30
CA LYS A 647 7.32 43.05 -17.61
C LYS A 647 5.91 42.50 -17.58
N MET A 648 5.42 42.01 -16.44
CA MET A 648 4.04 41.50 -16.31
C MET A 648 3.02 42.57 -16.64
N HIS A 649 1.92 42.16 -17.28
CA HIS A 649 0.84 43.06 -17.69
C HIS A 649 -0.18 43.32 -16.56
N LEU A 650 -0.28 42.42 -15.59
CA LEU A 650 -1.07 42.60 -14.38
C LEU A 650 -0.21 43.30 -13.33
N GLU A 651 -0.87 44.13 -12.51
CA GLU A 651 -0.21 44.71 -11.34
C GLU A 651 0.23 43.63 -10.37
N LEU A 652 1.45 43.72 -9.91
CA LEU A 652 1.99 42.82 -8.90
C LEU A 652 1.30 43.08 -7.56
N GLU A 653 0.85 42.03 -6.90
CA GLU A 653 0.37 42.16 -5.54
C GLU A 653 1.54 42.46 -4.59
N PRO A 654 1.38 43.37 -3.60
CA PRO A 654 2.42 43.73 -2.65
C PRO A 654 2.90 42.59 -1.77
#